data_b50df3a53a6eb60717d13b212394cb9b
#
_entry.id   b50df3a53a6eb60717d13b212394cb9b
#
_cell.length_a   1.000
_cell.length_b   1.000
_cell.length_c   1.000
_cell.angle_alpha   90.00
_cell.angle_beta   90.00
_cell.angle_gamma   90.00
#
_symmetry.space_group_name_H-M   'P 1'
#
loop_
_entity.id
_entity.type
_entity.pdbx_description
1 polymer ?
#
loop_
_entity_poly.entity_id
_entity_poly.type
_entity_poly.pdbx_seq_one_letter_code
_entity_poly.pdbx_strand_id
1 'polypeptide(L)'
;MNRTYRLDDGRQTLVLAAHADRLPVVTYWGPTLPQTDDLLALQAAGQIDVTGGMLDENPDLSICPEATRSFPGQPGLIVRDTDGTPLLPKFCFNAEDHSDGLALSYVDADNGLTLTATFKVDVQTHVITCQTALDATRRVHLHWLAAPVLPAPQQSDEMIDVSGRWCGEFQLSRTPWSAGMRYRENRTGRTGHEHFPGLIVPCRGATNTMGEAYAFHYGWSGGHRMLAEELPDGRRQIQWGHAARMETDPQVQFKTAPLYITYSDRGLNGCAVAFQRHLRDRIVTWPKPDAPRPVHYNCWEAVYFDHKLPVLKDIAERAAKLGAERFVLDDGWFGTRDDDTRSLSDWTVDPRKYPDGLTPLIAHVRALGMTFGLWFEPEMINPDSDIHRANPHWALGSEDQTLGRQQKALNMALPEVRDFLYDRMSAILRDNDIDYIKWDHNRVLPMPDAAQTRGSYALIDRLRADFPHVEIESCASGGGRIDFGILQRTQRVWLSDSNDALERLRIQHDAALFLPLSVTGSHVGPRHCHTSGRVLDISFRAWVAAQRHMGFEMDPRELDAHEVAVLTEVTAWWKANRDWMQRADILRLDSADVAVIAEQQMAEDKSRFVVFAGKAATSAQIAPRPLRLTGLEAAAMYRIALINRDTAPGLSRGTQALKSQALELSGTYLMHTGVTLPWSFPDRMWVVEGRKL
;
A
#
# COMPACT_ATOMS: atom_id res chain seq x y z
N MET A 1 7.03 15.58 -38.61
CA MET A 1 6.76 14.15 -38.85
C MET A 1 5.94 13.61 -37.69
N ASN A 2 5.02 12.69 -37.96
CA ASN A 2 4.34 11.99 -36.88
C ASN A 2 5.32 11.04 -36.21
N ARG A 3 5.25 10.92 -34.86
CA ARG A 3 6.07 10.01 -34.06
C ARG A 3 5.17 9.05 -33.33
N THR A 4 5.57 7.79 -33.28
CA THR A 4 4.86 6.75 -32.53
C THR A 4 5.82 5.99 -31.65
N TYR A 5 5.38 5.65 -30.44
CA TYR A 5 6.15 4.91 -29.46
C TYR A 5 5.31 3.76 -28.94
N ARG A 6 5.90 2.56 -28.92
CA ARG A 6 5.27 1.33 -28.44
C ARG A 6 5.98 0.85 -27.19
N LEU A 7 5.23 0.68 -26.13
CA LEU A 7 5.67 0.11 -24.86
C LEU A 7 4.91 -1.20 -24.65
N ASP A 8 5.62 -2.32 -24.55
CA ASP A 8 5.06 -3.66 -24.57
C ASP A 8 5.75 -4.52 -23.50
N ASP A 9 4.96 -5.29 -22.74
CA ASP A 9 5.48 -6.22 -21.72
C ASP A 9 5.03 -7.68 -21.98
N GLY A 10 4.41 -7.96 -23.13
CA GLY A 10 3.88 -9.27 -23.50
C GLY A 10 2.49 -9.56 -22.91
N ARG A 11 1.96 -8.72 -22.03
CA ARG A 11 0.58 -8.79 -21.51
C ARG A 11 -0.24 -7.57 -21.92
N GLN A 12 0.38 -6.42 -21.96
CA GLN A 12 -0.23 -5.16 -22.35
C GLN A 12 0.64 -4.42 -23.35
N THR A 13 0.02 -3.59 -24.17
CA THR A 13 0.67 -2.62 -25.02
C THR A 13 0.13 -1.23 -24.70
N LEU A 14 1.03 -0.26 -24.52
CA LEU A 14 0.74 1.17 -24.48
C LEU A 14 1.34 1.82 -25.73
N VAL A 15 0.53 2.51 -26.52
CA VAL A 15 0.98 3.25 -27.71
C VAL A 15 0.78 4.73 -27.51
N LEU A 16 1.86 5.47 -27.67
CA LEU A 16 1.86 6.94 -27.71
C LEU A 16 2.04 7.38 -29.17
N ALA A 17 1.26 8.37 -29.60
CA ALA A 17 1.42 8.96 -30.92
C ALA A 17 1.38 10.48 -30.85
N ALA A 18 2.35 11.14 -31.47
CA ALA A 18 2.44 12.58 -31.56
C ALA A 18 2.19 13.07 -33.00
N HIS A 19 1.36 14.09 -33.15
CA HIS A 19 1.18 14.79 -34.40
C HIS A 19 2.17 15.95 -34.48
N ALA A 20 3.03 15.94 -35.51
CA ALA A 20 4.09 16.94 -35.70
C ALA A 20 5.01 17.10 -34.47
N ASP A 21 5.05 18.25 -33.85
CA ASP A 21 5.86 18.60 -32.69
C ASP A 21 5.03 18.67 -31.38
N ARG A 22 3.73 18.30 -31.45
CA ARG A 22 2.83 18.33 -30.29
C ARG A 22 3.15 17.23 -29.27
N LEU A 23 2.69 17.40 -28.04
CA LEU A 23 2.71 16.34 -27.02
C LEU A 23 1.91 15.13 -27.48
N PRO A 24 2.39 13.88 -27.21
CA PRO A 24 1.71 12.68 -27.69
C PRO A 24 0.42 12.42 -26.94
N VAL A 25 -0.50 11.77 -27.63
CA VAL A 25 -1.71 11.18 -27.06
C VAL A 25 -1.50 9.69 -26.80
N VAL A 26 -2.19 9.12 -25.84
CA VAL A 26 -2.31 7.66 -25.71
C VAL A 26 -3.32 7.17 -26.76
N THR A 27 -2.81 6.59 -27.83
CA THR A 27 -3.63 6.06 -28.92
C THR A 27 -4.22 4.69 -28.58
N TYR A 28 -3.50 3.91 -27.80
CA TYR A 28 -3.93 2.58 -27.35
C TYR A 28 -3.34 2.26 -25.99
N TRP A 29 -4.11 1.63 -25.12
CA TRP A 29 -3.67 0.95 -23.91
C TRP A 29 -4.63 -0.20 -23.62
N GLY A 30 -4.11 -1.43 -23.60
CA GLY A 30 -4.92 -2.64 -23.45
C GLY A 30 -4.13 -3.91 -23.71
N PRO A 31 -4.78 -5.00 -24.16
CA PRO A 31 -4.11 -6.26 -24.51
C PRO A 31 -2.95 -6.07 -25.48
N THR A 32 -1.99 -6.98 -25.44
CA THR A 32 -0.83 -6.95 -26.35
C THR A 32 -1.27 -6.91 -27.82
N LEU A 33 -0.86 -5.87 -28.53
CA LEU A 33 -1.08 -5.73 -29.96
C LEU A 33 -0.12 -6.64 -30.76
N PRO A 34 -0.55 -7.18 -31.92
CA PRO A 34 0.37 -7.80 -32.88
C PRO A 34 1.54 -6.88 -33.24
N GLN A 35 2.73 -7.45 -33.41
CA GLN A 35 3.91 -6.66 -33.82
C GLN A 35 3.77 -6.10 -35.26
N THR A 36 2.84 -6.61 -36.03
CA THR A 36 2.55 -6.18 -37.39
C THR A 36 1.62 -4.98 -37.51
N ASP A 37 1.05 -4.52 -36.38
CA ASP A 37 0.13 -3.38 -36.39
C ASP A 37 0.86 -2.09 -36.77
N ASP A 38 0.29 -1.38 -37.73
CA ASP A 38 0.76 -0.04 -38.11
C ASP A 38 0.30 1.01 -37.10
N LEU A 39 1.22 1.50 -36.30
CA LEU A 39 0.92 2.47 -35.23
C LEU A 39 0.40 3.82 -35.78
N LEU A 40 0.77 4.20 -37.01
CA LEU A 40 0.22 5.39 -37.66
C LEU A 40 -1.22 5.17 -38.12
N ALA A 41 -1.57 3.96 -38.55
CA ALA A 41 -2.94 3.59 -38.86
C ALA A 41 -3.82 3.61 -37.59
N LEU A 42 -3.31 3.17 -36.44
CA LEU A 42 -4.02 3.27 -35.15
C LEU A 42 -4.27 4.74 -34.79
N GLN A 43 -3.28 5.61 -34.96
CA GLN A 43 -3.44 7.05 -34.74
C GLN A 43 -4.53 7.64 -35.65
N ALA A 44 -4.51 7.29 -36.92
CA ALA A 44 -5.49 7.79 -37.90
C ALA A 44 -6.91 7.29 -37.58
N ALA A 45 -7.05 6.02 -37.16
CA ALA A 45 -8.35 5.43 -36.79
C ALA A 45 -8.98 6.10 -35.54
N GLY A 46 -8.14 6.67 -34.66
CA GLY A 46 -8.60 7.37 -33.45
C GLY A 46 -8.97 8.86 -33.69
N GLN A 47 -8.83 9.38 -34.90
CA GLN A 47 -9.19 10.78 -35.20
C GLN A 47 -10.70 10.97 -35.10
N ILE A 48 -11.09 12.05 -34.42
CA ILE A 48 -12.49 12.40 -34.20
C ILE A 48 -12.91 13.46 -35.23
N ASP A 49 -13.98 13.18 -35.95
CA ASP A 49 -14.62 14.15 -36.82
C ASP A 49 -15.42 15.18 -35.99
N VAL A 50 -15.33 16.45 -36.33
CA VAL A 50 -15.99 17.55 -35.63
C VAL A 50 -17.08 18.18 -36.46
N THR A 51 -18.05 18.83 -35.81
CA THR A 51 -19.17 19.49 -36.47
C THR A 51 -18.98 21.01 -36.50
N GLY A 52 -19.71 21.70 -37.38
CA GLY A 52 -19.62 23.17 -37.51
C GLY A 52 -20.05 23.98 -36.29
N GLY A 53 -20.56 23.34 -35.23
CA GLY A 53 -20.84 23.96 -33.94
C GLY A 53 -19.72 23.80 -32.89
N MET A 54 -18.60 23.18 -33.27
CA MET A 54 -17.46 22.91 -32.40
C MET A 54 -16.21 23.72 -32.86
N LEU A 55 -15.07 23.46 -32.23
CA LEU A 55 -13.80 23.96 -32.69
C LEU A 55 -13.44 23.33 -34.06
N ASP A 56 -12.56 23.95 -34.82
CA ASP A 56 -12.14 23.45 -36.14
C ASP A 56 -11.38 22.11 -36.08
N GLU A 57 -10.78 21.80 -34.95
CA GLU A 57 -10.16 20.53 -34.65
C GLU A 57 -10.52 20.08 -33.21
N ASN A 58 -10.54 18.77 -32.94
CA ASN A 58 -10.77 18.25 -31.59
C ASN A 58 -9.48 18.37 -30.78
N PRO A 59 -9.46 19.10 -29.63
CA PRO A 59 -8.26 19.28 -28.83
C PRO A 59 -7.72 17.96 -28.30
N ASP A 60 -6.41 17.75 -28.39
CA ASP A 60 -5.73 16.53 -28.00
C ASP A 60 -5.85 16.27 -26.49
N LEU A 61 -6.27 15.05 -26.11
CA LEU A 61 -6.07 14.49 -24.76
C LEU A 61 -4.64 13.92 -24.72
N SER A 62 -3.66 14.81 -24.63
CA SER A 62 -2.24 14.46 -24.59
C SER A 62 -1.81 13.98 -23.20
N ILE A 63 -0.57 13.47 -23.10
CA ILE A 63 0.05 13.09 -21.79
C ILE A 63 0.20 14.28 -20.83
N CYS A 64 0.04 15.51 -21.30
CA CYS A 64 -0.09 16.73 -20.50
C CYS A 64 -1.00 17.71 -21.27
N PRO A 65 -2.34 17.59 -21.15
CA PRO A 65 -3.28 18.44 -21.90
C PRO A 65 -3.04 19.91 -21.66
N GLU A 66 -3.02 20.70 -22.76
CA GLU A 66 -2.62 22.10 -22.77
C GLU A 66 -3.82 23.03 -22.93
N ALA A 67 -4.02 23.94 -21.96
CA ALA A 67 -5.07 24.98 -22.05
C ALA A 67 -4.89 25.90 -23.29
N THR A 68 -3.67 26.15 -23.69
CA THR A 68 -3.32 26.93 -24.89
C THR A 68 -3.78 26.32 -26.21
N ARG A 69 -4.11 25.03 -26.21
CA ARG A 69 -4.66 24.29 -27.35
C ARG A 69 -6.17 24.08 -27.22
N SER A 70 -6.84 24.92 -26.43
CA SER A 70 -8.29 24.86 -26.22
C SER A 70 -8.80 23.54 -25.63
N PHE A 71 -7.95 22.79 -24.87
CA PHE A 71 -8.40 21.58 -24.22
C PHE A 71 -9.54 21.88 -23.22
N PRO A 72 -10.70 21.22 -23.33
CA PRO A 72 -11.91 21.61 -22.59
C PRO A 72 -11.94 21.13 -21.14
N GLY A 73 -11.02 20.24 -20.74
CA GLY A 73 -10.95 19.67 -19.39
C GLY A 73 -9.81 20.26 -18.55
N GLN A 74 -9.51 19.56 -17.44
CA GLN A 74 -8.38 19.91 -16.58
C GLN A 74 -7.06 19.80 -17.34
N PRO A 75 -6.26 20.89 -17.45
CA PRO A 75 -4.93 20.80 -18.06
C PRO A 75 -3.98 19.98 -17.16
N GLY A 76 -2.94 19.41 -17.79
CA GLY A 76 -1.90 18.64 -17.08
C GLY A 76 -0.90 19.50 -16.31
N LEU A 77 -0.81 20.81 -16.63
CA LEU A 77 0.08 21.77 -16.00
C LEU A 77 -0.65 23.09 -15.74
N ILE A 78 -0.50 23.60 -14.49
CA ILE A 78 -0.90 24.98 -14.12
C ILE A 78 0.27 25.61 -13.37
N VAL A 79 0.86 26.63 -13.95
CA VAL A 79 2.07 27.30 -13.47
C VAL A 79 1.93 28.82 -13.59
N ARG A 80 2.56 29.56 -12.68
CA ARG A 80 2.57 31.04 -12.67
C ARG A 80 3.98 31.55 -12.47
N ASP A 81 4.24 32.75 -12.98
CA ASP A 81 5.44 33.51 -12.64
C ASP A 81 5.41 33.93 -11.15
N THR A 82 6.54 34.38 -10.64
CA THR A 82 6.67 34.83 -9.24
C THR A 82 5.82 36.04 -8.89
N ASP A 83 5.43 36.86 -9.89
CA ASP A 83 4.49 37.97 -9.74
C ASP A 83 3.00 37.56 -9.78
N GLY A 84 2.74 36.24 -9.96
CA GLY A 84 1.39 35.66 -10.06
C GLY A 84 0.81 35.65 -11.47
N THR A 85 1.52 36.15 -12.49
CA THR A 85 1.10 36.10 -13.90
C THR A 85 0.97 34.65 -14.35
N PRO A 86 -0.19 34.22 -14.91
CA PRO A 86 -0.34 32.86 -15.46
C PRO A 86 0.62 32.66 -16.64
N LEU A 87 1.36 31.58 -16.62
CA LEU A 87 2.10 31.08 -17.76
C LEU A 87 1.22 30.11 -18.54
N LEU A 88 1.11 30.32 -19.83
CA LEU A 88 0.29 29.54 -20.74
C LEU A 88 1.21 28.75 -21.68
N PRO A 89 1.75 27.62 -21.27
CA PRO A 89 2.76 26.92 -22.05
C PRO A 89 2.17 26.32 -23.33
N LYS A 90 3.03 26.32 -24.37
CA LYS A 90 2.82 25.66 -25.64
C LYS A 90 4.05 24.81 -25.96
N PHE A 91 4.01 23.58 -25.59
CA PHE A 91 5.14 22.66 -25.70
C PHE A 91 5.35 22.20 -27.15
N CYS A 92 6.61 22.20 -27.59
CA CYS A 92 7.08 21.64 -28.85
C CYS A 92 8.15 20.59 -28.60
N PHE A 93 8.15 19.53 -29.40
CA PHE A 93 9.11 18.44 -29.29
C PHE A 93 10.56 18.97 -29.35
N ASN A 94 11.35 18.45 -28.43
CA ASN A 94 12.77 18.78 -28.30
C ASN A 94 13.66 17.54 -28.53
N ALA A 95 13.46 16.49 -27.75
CA ALA A 95 14.29 15.29 -27.80
C ALA A 95 13.57 14.05 -27.26
N GLU A 96 14.12 12.89 -27.62
CA GLU A 96 13.75 11.60 -27.05
C GLU A 96 15.01 10.84 -26.63
N ASP A 97 14.88 10.03 -25.57
CA ASP A 97 15.93 9.14 -25.08
C ASP A 97 15.33 7.78 -24.74
N HIS A 98 16.03 6.72 -25.14
CA HIS A 98 15.64 5.32 -24.92
C HIS A 98 16.62 4.55 -24.05
N SER A 99 17.58 5.22 -23.40
CA SER A 99 18.67 4.56 -22.63
C SER A 99 18.18 3.86 -21.37
N ASP A 100 17.13 4.38 -20.70
CA ASP A 100 16.51 3.78 -19.50
C ASP A 100 14.98 3.87 -19.57
N GLY A 101 14.41 3.22 -20.58
CA GLY A 101 13.00 3.35 -20.94
C GLY A 101 12.78 4.42 -22.01
N LEU A 102 11.62 5.05 -22.03
CA LEU A 102 11.28 6.14 -22.96
C LEU A 102 11.22 7.45 -22.20
N ALA A 103 12.03 8.41 -22.55
CA ALA A 103 11.95 9.80 -22.08
C ALA A 103 11.66 10.74 -23.26
N LEU A 104 10.62 11.55 -23.12
CA LEU A 104 10.19 12.51 -24.14
C LEU A 104 10.30 13.92 -23.57
N SER A 105 11.10 14.77 -24.20
CA SER A 105 11.34 16.15 -23.81
C SER A 105 10.67 17.13 -24.77
N TYR A 106 9.99 18.12 -24.19
CA TYR A 106 9.27 19.19 -24.91
C TYR A 106 9.63 20.54 -24.30
N VAL A 107 9.79 21.55 -25.13
CA VAL A 107 10.20 22.90 -24.71
C VAL A 107 9.13 23.92 -25.11
N ASP A 108 8.83 24.80 -24.17
CA ASP A 108 8.18 26.08 -24.43
C ASP A 108 9.23 27.20 -24.27
N ALA A 109 9.77 27.65 -25.39
CA ALA A 109 10.83 28.65 -25.40
C ALA A 109 10.36 30.04 -24.92
N ASP A 110 9.10 30.39 -25.15
CA ASP A 110 8.53 31.69 -24.79
C ASP A 110 8.42 31.86 -23.27
N ASN A 111 8.03 30.79 -22.57
CA ASN A 111 7.93 30.77 -21.13
C ASN A 111 9.20 30.22 -20.43
N GLY A 112 10.17 29.70 -21.19
CA GLY A 112 11.40 29.13 -20.66
C GLY A 112 11.15 27.85 -19.85
N LEU A 113 10.22 27.00 -20.30
CA LEU A 113 9.82 25.75 -19.63
C LEU A 113 10.25 24.56 -20.47
N THR A 114 10.69 23.50 -19.78
CA THR A 114 10.96 22.19 -20.37
C THR A 114 10.19 21.13 -19.60
N LEU A 115 9.33 20.39 -20.31
CA LEU A 115 8.57 19.27 -19.75
C LEU A 115 9.18 17.96 -20.24
N THR A 116 9.49 17.06 -19.32
CA THR A 116 9.99 15.71 -19.64
C THR A 116 9.05 14.66 -19.06
N ALA A 117 8.50 13.81 -19.94
CA ALA A 117 7.69 12.66 -19.56
C ALA A 117 8.49 11.38 -19.73
N THR A 118 8.54 10.54 -18.70
CA THR A 118 9.26 9.25 -18.73
C THR A 118 8.32 8.09 -18.57
N PHE A 119 8.63 6.99 -19.26
CA PHE A 119 7.89 5.71 -19.19
C PHE A 119 8.88 4.57 -19.12
N LYS A 120 8.74 3.71 -18.11
CA LYS A 120 9.60 2.55 -17.91
C LYS A 120 8.75 1.29 -17.74
N VAL A 121 8.97 0.30 -18.59
CA VAL A 121 8.24 -0.97 -18.60
C VAL A 121 9.01 -2.02 -17.81
N ASP A 122 8.36 -2.64 -16.84
CA ASP A 122 8.87 -3.86 -16.20
C ASP A 122 8.16 -5.07 -16.77
N VAL A 123 8.84 -5.80 -17.65
CA VAL A 123 8.29 -6.96 -18.36
C VAL A 123 8.02 -8.17 -17.45
N GLN A 124 8.60 -8.23 -16.26
CA GLN A 124 8.40 -9.35 -15.32
C GLN A 124 7.19 -9.14 -14.43
N THR A 125 6.97 -7.88 -14.02
CA THR A 125 5.86 -7.54 -13.12
C THR A 125 4.65 -6.99 -13.85
N HIS A 126 4.78 -6.65 -15.14
CA HIS A 126 3.74 -6.04 -15.96
C HIS A 126 3.26 -4.69 -15.43
N VAL A 127 4.18 -3.89 -14.91
CA VAL A 127 3.91 -2.52 -14.45
C VAL A 127 4.67 -1.55 -15.33
N ILE A 128 4.00 -0.49 -15.77
CA ILE A 128 4.62 0.65 -16.43
C ILE A 128 4.72 1.77 -15.39
N THR A 129 5.94 2.29 -15.18
CA THR A 129 6.19 3.44 -14.30
C THR A 129 6.25 4.70 -15.14
N CYS A 130 5.42 5.69 -14.79
CA CYS A 130 5.32 6.97 -15.49
C CYS A 130 5.71 8.12 -14.58
N GLN A 131 6.37 9.17 -15.10
CA GLN A 131 6.74 10.33 -14.31
C GLN A 131 6.84 11.57 -15.21
N THR A 132 6.51 12.76 -14.67
CA THR A 132 6.71 14.06 -15.32
C THR A 132 7.69 14.90 -14.52
N ALA A 133 8.65 15.55 -15.21
CA ALA A 133 9.48 16.61 -14.68
C ALA A 133 9.20 17.91 -15.42
N LEU A 134 9.28 19.02 -14.71
CA LEU A 134 9.21 20.39 -15.25
C LEU A 134 10.44 21.16 -14.81
N ASP A 135 11.23 21.60 -15.76
CA ASP A 135 12.37 22.51 -15.56
C ASP A 135 12.01 23.89 -16.10
N ALA A 136 12.40 24.93 -15.38
CA ALA A 136 12.18 26.31 -15.75
C ALA A 136 13.49 27.10 -15.74
N THR A 137 13.66 28.04 -16.66
CA THR A 137 14.85 28.90 -16.70
C THR A 137 14.88 29.95 -15.61
N ARG A 138 13.76 30.17 -14.91
CA ARG A 138 13.60 31.05 -13.76
C ARG A 138 12.67 30.41 -12.72
N ARG A 139 12.65 30.97 -11.51
CA ARG A 139 11.73 30.44 -10.46
C ARG A 139 10.28 30.72 -10.86
N VAL A 140 9.43 29.71 -10.69
CA VAL A 140 7.99 29.77 -10.98
C VAL A 140 7.20 29.13 -9.84
N HIS A 141 5.93 29.52 -9.67
CA HIS A 141 5.00 28.89 -8.75
C HIS A 141 4.24 27.76 -9.47
N LEU A 142 4.39 26.55 -8.99
CA LEU A 142 3.63 25.40 -9.47
C LEU A 142 2.31 25.30 -8.72
N HIS A 143 1.20 25.25 -9.45
CA HIS A 143 -0.13 24.99 -8.89
C HIS A 143 -0.60 23.57 -9.16
N TRP A 144 -0.23 23.00 -10.31
CA TRP A 144 -0.54 21.62 -10.68
C TRP A 144 0.49 21.10 -11.69
N LEU A 145 0.95 19.89 -11.48
CA LEU A 145 1.72 19.10 -12.45
C LEU A 145 1.24 17.66 -12.35
N ALA A 146 0.63 17.16 -13.41
CA ALA A 146 0.22 15.79 -13.52
C ALA A 146 1.41 14.89 -13.90
N ALA A 147 1.50 13.69 -13.33
CA ALA A 147 2.16 12.57 -13.98
C ALA A 147 1.52 12.37 -15.37
N PRO A 148 2.16 11.65 -16.31
CA PRO A 148 1.59 11.53 -17.64
C PRO A 148 0.10 11.15 -17.59
N VAL A 149 -0.73 11.97 -18.22
CA VAL A 149 -2.18 11.83 -18.22
C VAL A 149 -2.58 10.64 -19.09
N LEU A 150 -3.49 9.82 -18.58
CA LEU A 150 -3.92 8.61 -19.25
C LEU A 150 -5.43 8.62 -19.51
N PRO A 151 -5.89 8.11 -20.66
CA PRO A 151 -7.31 7.93 -20.89
C PRO A 151 -7.86 6.80 -20.02
N ALA A 152 -9.14 6.90 -19.65
CA ALA A 152 -9.87 5.77 -19.09
C ALA A 152 -10.70 5.07 -20.16
N PRO A 153 -10.89 3.73 -20.05
CA PRO A 153 -11.61 2.95 -21.04
C PRO A 153 -13.10 3.36 -21.09
N GLN A 154 -13.62 3.48 -22.31
CA GLN A 154 -15.04 3.79 -22.54
C GLN A 154 -15.97 2.63 -22.11
N GLN A 155 -15.42 1.42 -22.04
CA GLN A 155 -16.12 0.22 -21.59
C GLN A 155 -16.29 0.12 -20.08
N SER A 156 -15.73 1.05 -19.33
CA SER A 156 -15.91 1.11 -17.87
C SER A 156 -17.17 1.86 -17.50
N ASP A 157 -17.92 1.29 -16.56
CA ASP A 157 -19.11 1.95 -15.99
C ASP A 157 -18.81 2.61 -14.63
N GLU A 158 -17.72 2.21 -13.98
CA GLU A 158 -17.40 2.62 -12.61
C GLU A 158 -15.89 2.71 -12.36
N MET A 159 -15.55 3.34 -11.26
CA MET A 159 -14.22 3.38 -10.67
C MET A 159 -14.25 2.75 -9.28
N ILE A 160 -13.19 2.06 -8.90
CA ILE A 160 -12.98 1.54 -7.55
C ILE A 160 -11.83 2.32 -6.94
N ASP A 161 -12.13 3.14 -5.96
CA ASP A 161 -11.14 3.83 -5.13
C ASP A 161 -11.16 3.29 -3.69
N VAL A 162 -10.12 3.62 -2.93
CA VAL A 162 -9.92 3.13 -1.57
C VAL A 162 -9.97 4.31 -0.61
N SER A 163 -10.75 4.17 0.44
CA SER A 163 -10.81 5.11 1.55
C SER A 163 -10.70 4.36 2.88
N GLY A 164 -10.86 5.07 3.97
CA GLY A 164 -10.85 4.47 5.28
C GLY A 164 -10.71 5.51 6.38
N ARG A 165 -10.38 5.02 7.54
CA ARG A 165 -10.13 5.78 8.76
C ARG A 165 -9.27 4.94 9.70
N TRP A 166 -8.85 5.51 10.80
CA TRP A 166 -8.25 4.74 11.89
C TRP A 166 -9.12 3.54 12.30
N CYS A 167 -8.52 2.36 12.38
CA CYS A 167 -9.19 1.08 12.65
C CYS A 167 -10.31 0.71 11.66
N GLY A 168 -10.25 1.22 10.44
CA GLY A 168 -11.19 0.94 9.37
C GLY A 168 -10.59 1.31 8.02
N GLU A 169 -9.34 0.91 7.79
CA GLU A 169 -8.57 1.14 6.58
C GLU A 169 -9.09 0.28 5.42
N PHE A 170 -8.68 0.62 4.20
CA PHE A 170 -8.94 -0.13 2.97
C PHE A 170 -10.43 -0.42 2.70
N GLN A 171 -11.29 0.61 2.82
CA GLN A 171 -12.70 0.50 2.41
C GLN A 171 -12.82 0.80 0.91
N LEU A 172 -13.26 -0.18 0.13
CA LEU A 172 -13.48 0.00 -1.30
C LEU A 172 -14.75 0.80 -1.56
N SER A 173 -14.65 1.80 -2.42
CA SER A 173 -15.76 2.61 -2.87
C SER A 173 -15.92 2.46 -4.38
N ARG A 174 -17.10 2.00 -4.83
CA ARG A 174 -17.46 1.91 -6.24
C ARG A 174 -18.26 3.13 -6.64
N THR A 175 -17.79 3.87 -7.64
CA THR A 175 -18.41 5.11 -8.09
C THR A 175 -18.61 5.06 -9.60
N PRO A 176 -19.83 5.28 -10.10
CA PRO A 176 -20.09 5.32 -11.53
C PRO A 176 -19.39 6.52 -12.17
N TRP A 177 -19.02 6.38 -13.45
CA TRP A 177 -18.64 7.51 -14.27
C TRP A 177 -19.84 8.45 -14.44
N SER A 178 -19.57 9.74 -14.42
CA SER A 178 -20.54 10.80 -14.69
C SER A 178 -19.84 11.94 -15.42
N ALA A 179 -20.59 12.66 -16.28
CA ALA A 179 -20.06 13.84 -16.96
C ALA A 179 -19.49 14.85 -15.95
N GLY A 180 -18.35 15.42 -16.28
CA GLY A 180 -17.62 16.35 -15.43
C GLY A 180 -16.51 15.69 -14.62
N MET A 181 -16.09 16.36 -13.56
CA MET A 181 -14.87 16.05 -12.82
C MET A 181 -15.17 15.50 -11.43
N ARG A 182 -14.53 14.38 -11.10
CA ARG A 182 -14.38 13.89 -9.74
C ARG A 182 -12.93 13.98 -9.34
N TYR A 183 -12.63 14.56 -8.18
CA TYR A 183 -11.29 14.46 -7.63
C TYR A 183 -11.33 14.02 -6.16
N ARG A 184 -10.24 13.39 -5.74
CA ARG A 184 -9.95 13.04 -4.35
C ARG A 184 -8.58 13.57 -4.01
N GLU A 185 -8.48 14.26 -2.89
CA GLU A 185 -7.25 14.94 -2.51
C GLU A 185 -6.92 14.66 -1.05
N ASN A 186 -5.71 14.19 -0.80
CA ASN A 186 -5.15 14.07 0.54
C ASN A 186 -4.30 15.30 0.84
N ARG A 187 -4.54 15.91 2.00
CA ARG A 187 -3.79 17.05 2.52
C ARG A 187 -3.29 16.86 3.94
N THR A 188 -3.41 15.64 4.49
CA THR A 188 -3.15 15.36 5.90
C THR A 188 -1.78 14.76 6.15
N GLY A 189 -1.02 14.43 5.09
CA GLY A 189 0.26 13.72 5.17
C GLY A 189 0.14 12.24 5.52
N ARG A 190 -1.08 11.69 5.51
CA ARG A 190 -1.38 10.27 5.73
C ARG A 190 -2.17 9.70 4.55
N THR A 191 -1.52 8.89 3.73
CA THR A 191 -2.04 8.41 2.44
C THR A 191 -2.96 7.19 2.53
N GLY A 192 -2.93 6.44 3.63
CA GLY A 192 -3.71 5.20 3.79
C GLY A 192 -5.09 5.38 4.44
N HIS A 193 -5.30 6.47 5.20
CA HIS A 193 -6.63 6.89 5.66
C HIS A 193 -7.31 7.72 4.57
N GLU A 194 -8.55 8.09 4.71
CA GLU A 194 -9.41 8.89 3.82
C GLU A 194 -9.23 8.64 2.31
N HIS A 195 -8.03 8.88 1.75
CA HIS A 195 -7.76 8.84 0.32
C HIS A 195 -6.46 8.11 0.01
N PHE A 196 -6.54 6.79 -0.17
CA PHE A 196 -5.41 5.99 -0.62
C PHE A 196 -5.02 6.36 -2.08
N PRO A 197 -3.72 6.43 -2.42
CA PRO A 197 -3.27 6.85 -3.74
C PRO A 197 -3.36 5.73 -4.79
N GLY A 198 -4.48 5.02 -4.82
CA GLY A 198 -4.76 3.92 -5.74
C GLY A 198 -6.14 4.03 -6.35
N LEU A 199 -6.26 3.58 -7.61
CA LEU A 199 -7.51 3.55 -8.37
C LEU A 199 -7.53 2.30 -9.25
N ILE A 200 -8.68 1.64 -9.35
CA ILE A 200 -8.92 0.58 -10.33
C ILE A 200 -10.12 0.98 -11.17
N VAL A 201 -9.99 0.83 -12.49
CA VAL A 201 -11.03 1.10 -13.46
C VAL A 201 -11.40 -0.22 -14.16
N PRO A 202 -12.40 -0.96 -13.63
CA PRO A 202 -12.86 -2.20 -14.23
C PRO A 202 -13.70 -1.91 -15.48
N CYS A 203 -13.54 -2.72 -16.53
CA CYS A 203 -14.52 -2.76 -17.61
C CYS A 203 -15.81 -3.45 -17.15
N ARG A 204 -16.89 -3.23 -17.91
CA ARG A 204 -18.22 -3.76 -17.57
C ARG A 204 -18.18 -5.27 -17.36
N GLY A 205 -18.68 -5.70 -16.19
CA GLY A 205 -18.74 -7.12 -15.84
C GLY A 205 -17.45 -7.72 -15.31
N ALA A 206 -16.39 -6.93 -15.12
CA ALA A 206 -15.18 -7.42 -14.49
C ALA A 206 -15.42 -7.76 -13.01
N THR A 207 -14.83 -8.89 -12.57
CA THR A 207 -14.85 -9.38 -11.19
C THR A 207 -13.41 -9.49 -10.67
N ASN A 208 -13.21 -10.07 -9.49
CA ASN A 208 -11.86 -10.37 -9.03
C ASN A 208 -11.11 -11.30 -10.00
N THR A 209 -11.81 -12.25 -10.63
CA THR A 209 -11.19 -13.36 -11.38
C THR A 209 -11.39 -13.29 -12.89
N MET A 210 -12.21 -12.38 -13.40
CA MET A 210 -12.58 -12.31 -14.83
C MET A 210 -12.73 -10.87 -15.30
N GLY A 211 -12.56 -10.66 -16.61
CA GLY A 211 -12.76 -9.39 -17.31
C GLY A 211 -11.53 -8.50 -17.29
N GLU A 212 -11.67 -7.35 -17.93
CA GLU A 212 -10.59 -6.38 -18.09
C GLU A 212 -10.61 -5.32 -16.98
N ALA A 213 -9.43 -4.91 -16.54
CA ALA A 213 -9.28 -3.84 -15.56
C ALA A 213 -7.98 -3.07 -15.81
N TYR A 214 -8.00 -1.79 -15.46
CA TYR A 214 -6.87 -0.88 -15.46
C TYR A 214 -6.62 -0.39 -14.03
N ALA A 215 -5.38 -0.37 -13.59
CA ALA A 215 -5.06 0.04 -12.23
C ALA A 215 -3.93 1.05 -12.18
N PHE A 216 -4.00 1.93 -11.20
CA PHE A 216 -3.11 3.06 -10.97
C PHE A 216 -2.69 3.11 -9.51
N HIS A 217 -1.42 3.43 -9.25
CA HIS A 217 -0.95 3.77 -7.91
C HIS A 217 0.07 4.91 -7.97
N TYR A 218 -0.18 5.99 -7.20
CA TYR A 218 0.72 7.13 -7.14
C TYR A 218 1.64 7.02 -5.92
N GLY A 219 2.94 6.86 -6.16
CA GLY A 219 3.95 6.53 -5.13
C GLY A 219 4.43 7.72 -4.32
N TRP A 220 3.55 8.40 -3.58
CA TRP A 220 3.85 9.59 -2.80
C TRP A 220 3.16 9.57 -1.43
N SER A 221 3.94 9.81 -0.35
CA SER A 221 3.43 9.81 1.02
C SER A 221 2.92 11.16 1.51
N GLY A 222 3.09 12.21 0.72
CA GLY A 222 2.58 13.55 1.00
C GLY A 222 1.19 13.81 0.44
N GLY A 223 0.79 15.08 0.44
CA GLY A 223 -0.46 15.49 -0.18
C GLY A 223 -0.48 15.13 -1.67
N HIS A 224 -1.51 14.40 -2.08
CA HIS A 224 -1.70 13.98 -3.47
C HIS A 224 -3.14 14.23 -3.93
N ARG A 225 -3.31 14.33 -5.24
CA ARG A 225 -4.62 14.45 -5.88
C ARG A 225 -4.76 13.41 -6.99
N MET A 226 -5.88 12.71 -6.99
CA MET A 226 -6.43 11.96 -8.10
C MET A 226 -7.57 12.74 -8.73
N LEU A 227 -7.57 12.83 -10.05
CA LEU A 227 -8.63 13.43 -10.84
C LEU A 227 -9.07 12.45 -11.92
N ALA A 228 -10.37 12.20 -11.98
CA ALA A 228 -11.03 11.46 -13.04
C ALA A 228 -12.10 12.36 -13.67
N GLU A 229 -12.04 12.58 -14.97
CA GLU A 229 -12.92 13.50 -15.68
C GLU A 229 -13.48 12.87 -16.95
N GLU A 230 -14.79 12.99 -17.13
CA GLU A 230 -15.46 12.73 -18.39
C GLU A 230 -15.71 14.08 -19.07
N LEU A 231 -15.05 14.30 -20.20
CA LEU A 231 -15.12 15.53 -20.97
C LEU A 231 -16.48 15.68 -21.65
N PRO A 232 -16.84 16.91 -22.09
CA PRO A 232 -18.10 17.14 -22.82
C PRO A 232 -18.26 16.32 -24.10
N ASP A 233 -17.15 15.91 -24.71
CA ASP A 233 -17.11 15.05 -25.92
C ASP A 233 -17.13 13.55 -25.58
N GLY A 234 -17.22 13.19 -24.29
CA GLY A 234 -17.29 11.82 -23.80
C GLY A 234 -15.93 11.15 -23.61
N ARG A 235 -14.81 11.77 -23.99
CA ARG A 235 -13.48 11.25 -23.64
C ARG A 235 -13.28 11.31 -22.12
N ARG A 236 -12.46 10.40 -21.59
CA ARG A 236 -12.19 10.30 -20.15
C ARG A 236 -10.71 10.37 -19.87
N GLN A 237 -10.34 11.15 -18.85
CA GLN A 237 -8.95 11.27 -18.41
C GLN A 237 -8.78 10.95 -16.92
N ILE A 238 -7.59 10.42 -16.58
CA ILE A 238 -7.15 10.20 -15.21
C ILE A 238 -5.83 10.95 -15.03
N GLN A 239 -5.79 11.80 -14.02
CA GLN A 239 -4.58 12.56 -13.64
C GLN A 239 -4.20 12.25 -12.19
N TRP A 240 -2.90 12.19 -11.95
CA TRP A 240 -2.29 12.06 -10.63
C TRP A 240 -1.17 13.07 -10.47
N GLY A 241 -1.09 13.68 -9.30
CA GLY A 241 -0.03 14.63 -8.97
C GLY A 241 0.02 14.94 -7.48
N HIS A 242 0.98 15.75 -7.07
CA HIS A 242 0.94 16.32 -5.73
C HIS A 242 -0.34 17.16 -5.57
N ALA A 243 -0.89 17.21 -4.37
CA ALA A 243 -2.09 18.02 -4.12
C ALA A 243 -1.81 19.48 -4.50
N ALA A 244 -2.83 20.18 -5.00
CA ALA A 244 -2.65 21.54 -5.47
C ALA A 244 -2.04 22.44 -4.39
N ARG A 245 -1.02 23.23 -4.77
CA ARG A 245 -0.27 24.15 -3.91
C ARG A 245 0.54 23.47 -2.78
N MET A 246 0.88 22.19 -2.93
CA MET A 246 1.82 21.53 -2.00
C MET A 246 3.28 21.88 -2.29
N GLU A 247 3.60 22.33 -3.50
CA GLU A 247 4.87 22.99 -3.82
C GLU A 247 4.73 24.46 -3.46
N THR A 248 5.02 24.83 -2.21
CA THR A 248 4.73 26.15 -1.65
C THR A 248 5.68 27.22 -2.16
N ASP A 249 6.95 26.87 -2.31
CA ASP A 249 7.99 27.81 -2.73
C ASP A 249 8.17 27.83 -4.25
N PRO A 250 8.44 29.02 -4.83
CA PRO A 250 8.79 29.08 -6.25
C PRO A 250 10.16 28.41 -6.47
N GLN A 251 10.23 27.54 -7.48
CA GLN A 251 11.41 26.75 -7.80
C GLN A 251 11.68 26.77 -9.32
N VAL A 252 12.82 26.23 -9.72
CA VAL A 252 13.20 26.04 -11.12
C VAL A 252 13.02 24.60 -11.58
N GLN A 253 12.76 23.67 -10.65
CA GLN A 253 12.59 22.25 -10.96
C GLN A 253 11.46 21.68 -10.14
N PHE A 254 10.60 20.92 -10.80
CA PHE A 254 9.52 20.15 -10.17
C PHE A 254 9.48 18.75 -10.77
N LYS A 255 9.11 17.78 -9.95
CA LYS A 255 9.00 16.39 -10.39
C LYS A 255 7.84 15.72 -9.67
N THR A 256 6.96 15.06 -10.41
CA THR A 256 5.91 14.24 -9.81
C THR A 256 6.53 13.02 -9.11
N ALA A 257 5.80 12.40 -8.20
CA ALA A 257 6.15 11.05 -7.81
C ALA A 257 5.89 10.07 -8.98
N PRO A 258 6.47 8.85 -8.94
CA PRO A 258 6.15 7.83 -9.93
C PRO A 258 4.66 7.45 -9.89
N LEU A 259 4.05 7.37 -11.06
CA LEU A 259 2.74 6.77 -11.27
C LEU A 259 2.95 5.36 -11.84
N TYR A 260 2.50 4.36 -11.11
CA TYR A 260 2.55 2.95 -11.50
C TYR A 260 1.22 2.57 -12.11
N ILE A 261 1.24 2.01 -13.32
CA ILE A 261 0.05 1.61 -14.06
C ILE A 261 0.16 0.18 -14.57
N THR A 262 -0.98 -0.50 -14.67
CA THR A 262 -1.05 -1.84 -15.22
C THR A 262 -2.44 -2.14 -15.79
N TYR A 263 -2.49 -3.03 -16.78
CA TYR A 263 -3.70 -3.58 -17.37
C TYR A 263 -3.79 -5.09 -17.11
N SER A 264 -4.99 -5.62 -17.03
CA SER A 264 -5.26 -7.05 -16.93
C SER A 264 -6.54 -7.45 -17.65
N ASP A 265 -6.52 -8.61 -18.31
CA ASP A 265 -7.66 -9.36 -18.84
C ASP A 265 -8.16 -10.46 -17.86
N ARG A 266 -7.56 -10.54 -16.66
CA ARG A 266 -7.82 -11.57 -15.64
C ARG A 266 -8.49 -11.01 -14.40
N GLY A 267 -9.38 -10.05 -14.60
CA GLY A 267 -10.06 -9.35 -13.53
C GLY A 267 -9.14 -8.47 -12.69
N LEU A 268 -9.65 -8.07 -11.53
CA LEU A 268 -8.91 -7.22 -10.59
C LEU A 268 -7.64 -7.90 -10.08
N ASN A 269 -7.65 -9.23 -9.94
CA ASN A 269 -6.49 -10.00 -9.48
C ASN A 269 -5.28 -9.86 -10.40
N GLY A 270 -5.47 -9.72 -11.70
CA GLY A 270 -4.34 -9.57 -12.60
C GLY A 270 -3.60 -8.25 -12.38
N CYS A 271 -4.31 -7.15 -12.08
CA CYS A 271 -3.71 -5.89 -11.66
C CYS A 271 -3.10 -6.00 -10.26
N ALA A 272 -3.81 -6.63 -9.32
CA ALA A 272 -3.34 -6.83 -7.95
C ALA A 272 -2.01 -7.58 -7.92
N VAL A 273 -1.89 -8.69 -8.63
CA VAL A 273 -0.66 -9.50 -8.73
C VAL A 273 0.48 -8.69 -9.35
N ALA A 274 0.20 -7.87 -10.38
CA ALA A 274 1.21 -6.99 -10.95
C ALA A 274 1.79 -6.03 -9.89
N PHE A 275 0.94 -5.35 -9.13
CA PHE A 275 1.38 -4.46 -8.05
C PHE A 275 2.05 -5.20 -6.89
N GLN A 276 1.51 -6.34 -6.46
CA GLN A 276 2.12 -7.15 -5.41
C GLN A 276 3.55 -7.57 -5.75
N ARG A 277 3.76 -8.10 -6.98
CA ARG A 277 5.08 -8.51 -7.46
C ARG A 277 6.01 -7.32 -7.65
N HIS A 278 5.52 -6.23 -8.26
CA HIS A 278 6.31 -5.02 -8.48
C HIS A 278 6.78 -4.40 -7.16
N LEU A 279 5.88 -4.30 -6.18
CA LEU A 279 6.22 -3.80 -4.86
C LEU A 279 7.27 -4.66 -4.18
N ARG A 280 7.08 -6.00 -4.14
CA ARG A 280 7.98 -6.95 -3.51
C ARG A 280 9.37 -6.99 -4.17
N ASP A 281 9.42 -7.00 -5.51
CA ASP A 281 10.62 -7.34 -6.26
C ASP A 281 11.36 -6.12 -6.84
N ARG A 282 10.74 -4.92 -6.87
CA ARG A 282 11.31 -3.69 -7.46
C ARG A 282 11.32 -2.48 -6.54
N ILE A 283 10.36 -2.37 -5.65
CA ILE A 283 10.21 -1.19 -4.78
C ILE A 283 10.89 -1.40 -3.44
N VAL A 284 10.55 -2.48 -2.74
CA VAL A 284 11.09 -2.75 -1.41
C VAL A 284 12.53 -3.23 -1.49
N THR A 285 13.41 -2.56 -0.75
CA THR A 285 14.80 -2.99 -0.56
C THR A 285 14.93 -3.71 0.78
N TRP A 286 15.13 -5.00 0.73
CA TRP A 286 15.22 -5.86 1.91
C TRP A 286 16.64 -5.87 2.49
N PRO A 287 16.81 -5.69 3.82
CA PRO A 287 18.12 -5.87 4.47
C PRO A 287 18.69 -7.30 4.29
N LYS A 288 17.80 -8.29 4.29
CA LYS A 288 18.11 -9.70 4.08
C LYS A 288 17.08 -10.32 3.15
N PRO A 289 17.27 -10.24 1.81
CA PRO A 289 16.24 -10.63 0.83
C PRO A 289 15.76 -12.08 0.96
N ASP A 290 16.65 -13.01 1.30
CA ASP A 290 16.35 -14.43 1.38
C ASP A 290 15.96 -14.90 2.78
N ALA A 291 15.94 -14.00 3.76
CA ALA A 291 15.55 -14.38 5.12
C ALA A 291 14.02 -14.57 5.22
N PRO A 292 13.56 -15.65 5.88
CA PRO A 292 12.15 -15.82 6.15
C PRO A 292 11.64 -14.69 7.06
N ARG A 293 10.42 -14.22 6.82
CA ARG A 293 9.79 -13.20 7.67
C ARG A 293 9.64 -13.77 9.09
N PRO A 294 10.15 -13.08 10.13
CA PRO A 294 10.09 -13.59 11.50
C PRO A 294 8.67 -13.49 12.06
N VAL A 295 8.24 -14.45 12.89
CA VAL A 295 7.03 -14.28 13.70
C VAL A 295 7.25 -13.12 14.67
N HIS A 296 6.39 -12.11 14.58
CA HIS A 296 6.54 -10.84 15.26
C HIS A 296 5.81 -10.86 16.62
N TYR A 297 6.37 -10.22 17.63
CA TYR A 297 5.67 -9.89 18.87
C TYR A 297 5.83 -8.39 19.16
N ASN A 298 4.73 -7.70 19.41
CA ASN A 298 4.71 -6.32 19.85
C ASN A 298 4.08 -6.23 21.24
N CYS A 299 4.69 -5.49 22.17
CA CYS A 299 4.24 -5.42 23.57
C CYS A 299 3.17 -4.34 23.83
N TRP A 300 2.75 -3.53 22.82
CA TRP A 300 1.86 -2.40 23.03
C TRP A 300 0.56 -2.79 23.74
N GLU A 301 -0.25 -3.65 23.15
CA GLU A 301 -1.54 -4.05 23.74
C GLU A 301 -1.41 -4.99 24.95
N ALA A 302 -0.18 -5.34 25.34
CA ALA A 302 0.07 -6.12 26.55
C ALA A 302 0.31 -5.23 27.79
N VAL A 303 1.01 -4.09 27.64
CA VAL A 303 1.46 -3.29 28.79
C VAL A 303 1.29 -1.77 28.58
N TYR A 304 1.02 -1.31 27.36
CA TYR A 304 1.03 0.11 27.00
C TYR A 304 2.28 0.82 27.54
N PHE A 305 2.13 1.89 28.35
CA PHE A 305 3.22 2.66 28.94
C PHE A 305 3.81 2.03 30.22
N ASP A 306 3.20 0.98 30.80
CA ASP A 306 3.63 0.37 32.05
C ASP A 306 4.81 -0.60 31.86
N HIS A 307 5.94 -0.06 31.44
CA HIS A 307 7.15 -0.81 31.21
C HIS A 307 7.85 -1.19 32.53
N LYS A 308 7.74 -2.45 32.93
CA LYS A 308 8.45 -3.05 34.05
C LYS A 308 9.36 -4.16 33.54
N LEU A 309 10.68 -4.02 33.70
CA LEU A 309 11.66 -4.95 33.14
C LEU A 309 11.38 -6.44 33.48
N PRO A 310 11.00 -6.83 34.70
CA PRO A 310 10.66 -8.25 34.97
C PRO A 310 9.42 -8.72 34.20
N VAL A 311 8.42 -7.84 34.04
CA VAL A 311 7.19 -8.16 33.28
C VAL A 311 7.50 -8.33 31.80
N LEU A 312 8.28 -7.43 31.22
CA LEU A 312 8.69 -7.51 29.81
C LEU A 312 9.51 -8.78 29.52
N LYS A 313 10.36 -9.21 30.48
CA LYS A 313 11.10 -10.48 30.37
C LYS A 313 10.19 -11.71 30.40
N ASP A 314 9.21 -11.77 31.33
CA ASP A 314 8.22 -12.86 31.37
C ASP A 314 7.38 -12.92 30.10
N ILE A 315 6.96 -11.76 29.59
CA ILE A 315 6.25 -11.65 28.31
C ILE A 315 7.13 -12.20 27.17
N ALA A 316 8.40 -11.81 27.08
CA ALA A 316 9.32 -12.29 26.06
C ALA A 316 9.51 -13.81 26.10
N GLU A 317 9.62 -14.41 27.31
CA GLU A 317 9.71 -15.86 27.47
C GLU A 317 8.44 -16.59 26.96
N ARG A 318 7.27 -16.04 27.23
CA ARG A 318 5.99 -16.60 26.79
C ARG A 318 5.81 -16.44 25.28
N ALA A 319 6.16 -15.27 24.74
CA ALA A 319 6.14 -15.02 23.30
C ALA A 319 7.07 -15.99 22.53
N ALA A 320 8.28 -16.22 23.05
CA ALA A 320 9.21 -17.20 22.47
C ALA A 320 8.62 -18.63 22.47
N LYS A 321 7.92 -19.03 23.54
CA LYS A 321 7.23 -20.34 23.61
C LYS A 321 6.09 -20.48 22.61
N LEU A 322 5.41 -19.38 22.26
CA LEU A 322 4.41 -19.35 21.17
C LEU A 322 5.06 -19.39 19.78
N GLY A 323 6.37 -19.23 19.71
CA GLY A 323 7.14 -19.28 18.48
C GLY A 323 7.51 -17.91 17.91
N ALA A 324 7.40 -16.82 18.67
CA ALA A 324 7.90 -15.52 18.26
C ALA A 324 9.40 -15.54 17.98
N GLU A 325 9.84 -14.76 17.00
CA GLU A 325 11.23 -14.66 16.54
C GLU A 325 11.73 -13.20 16.56
N ARG A 326 10.84 -12.25 16.79
CA ARG A 326 11.14 -10.83 16.99
C ARG A 326 10.30 -10.29 18.16
N PHE A 327 10.93 -9.56 19.06
CA PHE A 327 10.27 -8.83 20.13
C PHE A 327 10.41 -7.33 19.91
N VAL A 328 9.31 -6.60 19.87
CA VAL A 328 9.31 -5.14 19.71
C VAL A 328 8.86 -4.47 21.00
N LEU A 329 9.74 -3.62 21.53
CA LEU A 329 9.43 -2.69 22.60
C LEU A 329 8.77 -1.45 21.99
N ASP A 330 7.50 -1.24 22.30
CA ASP A 330 6.68 -0.15 21.75
C ASP A 330 6.81 1.14 22.56
N ASP A 331 5.90 2.12 22.39
CA ASP A 331 5.90 3.45 23.02
C ASP A 331 6.02 3.38 24.57
N GLY A 332 6.80 4.27 25.17
CA GLY A 332 6.93 4.37 26.64
C GLY A 332 8.34 4.10 27.21
N TRP A 333 9.35 3.84 26.38
CA TRP A 333 10.71 3.50 26.85
C TRP A 333 11.62 4.70 27.13
N PHE A 334 11.21 5.91 26.73
CA PHE A 334 12.07 7.13 26.72
C PHE A 334 11.52 8.26 27.60
N GLY A 335 12.40 9.20 27.96
CA GLY A 335 12.07 10.43 28.68
C GLY A 335 11.38 10.16 30.03
N THR A 336 10.21 10.77 30.21
CA THR A 336 9.27 10.49 31.31
C THR A 336 7.92 10.07 30.75
N ARG A 337 7.92 9.30 29.67
CA ARG A 337 6.79 8.86 28.88
C ARG A 337 5.95 7.81 29.62
N ASP A 338 5.03 8.27 30.46
CA ASP A 338 4.09 7.42 31.20
C ASP A 338 2.67 7.47 30.63
N ASP A 339 2.43 8.38 29.69
CA ASP A 339 1.18 8.57 28.95
C ASP A 339 1.43 9.41 27.67
N ASP A 340 0.37 9.70 26.89
CA ASP A 340 0.44 10.44 25.64
C ASP A 340 0.78 11.92 25.78
N THR A 341 0.78 12.49 26.98
CA THR A 341 0.82 13.95 27.19
C THR A 341 2.22 14.54 27.15
N ARG A 342 3.27 13.73 27.34
CA ARG A 342 4.62 14.21 27.57
C ARG A 342 5.74 13.45 26.89
N SER A 343 6.91 14.09 26.83
CA SER A 343 8.23 13.55 26.46
C SER A 343 8.39 13.05 25.02
N LEU A 344 7.37 13.11 24.16
CA LEU A 344 7.57 12.74 22.77
C LEU A 344 8.62 13.66 22.12
N SER A 345 9.58 13.10 21.45
CA SER A 345 10.85 13.64 20.94
C SER A 345 12.01 13.75 21.93
N ASP A 346 11.81 13.49 23.21
CA ASP A 346 12.90 13.39 24.19
C ASP A 346 13.56 11.98 24.10
N TRP A 347 14.15 11.65 22.96
CA TRP A 347 14.68 10.31 22.63
C TRP A 347 15.88 9.93 23.50
N THR A 348 15.66 9.75 24.81
CA THR A 348 16.64 9.26 25.80
C THR A 348 15.98 8.18 26.63
N VAL A 349 16.69 7.07 26.86
CA VAL A 349 16.16 5.95 27.64
C VAL A 349 15.74 6.42 29.04
N ASP A 350 14.54 6.06 29.47
CA ASP A 350 14.02 6.43 30.81
C ASP A 350 14.77 5.65 31.90
N PRO A 351 15.60 6.32 32.73
CA PRO A 351 16.37 5.65 33.77
C PRO A 351 15.52 5.11 34.91
N ARG A 352 14.24 5.55 35.05
CA ARG A 352 13.31 5.05 36.07
C ARG A 352 12.83 3.64 35.72
N LYS A 353 12.58 3.40 34.41
CA LYS A 353 12.11 2.12 33.86
C LYS A 353 13.28 1.19 33.52
N TYR A 354 14.39 1.77 33.07
CA TYR A 354 15.59 1.07 32.58
C TYR A 354 16.85 1.67 33.21
N PRO A 355 17.12 1.41 34.53
CA PRO A 355 18.25 2.02 35.23
C PRO A 355 19.62 1.62 34.63
N ASP A 356 19.72 0.45 33.99
CA ASP A 356 20.92 -0.04 33.32
C ASP A 356 20.79 0.05 31.77
N GLY A 357 19.93 0.95 31.28
CA GLY A 357 19.64 1.07 29.84
C GLY A 357 18.79 -0.09 29.29
N LEU A 358 18.69 -0.18 27.96
CA LEU A 358 17.93 -1.23 27.26
C LEU A 358 18.66 -2.58 27.21
N THR A 359 19.98 -2.59 27.42
CA THR A 359 20.84 -3.78 27.30
C THR A 359 20.34 -5.00 28.08
N PRO A 360 19.83 -4.89 29.36
CA PRO A 360 19.34 -6.06 30.08
C PRO A 360 18.09 -6.72 29.47
N LEU A 361 17.22 -5.96 28.79
CA LEU A 361 16.07 -6.50 28.07
C LEU A 361 16.51 -7.11 26.74
N ILE A 362 17.35 -6.39 25.98
CA ILE A 362 17.87 -6.84 24.69
C ILE A 362 18.62 -8.15 24.85
N ALA A 363 19.54 -8.23 25.84
CA ALA A 363 20.29 -9.45 26.12
C ALA A 363 19.36 -10.64 26.48
N HIS A 364 18.32 -10.40 27.24
CA HIS A 364 17.33 -11.42 27.57
C HIS A 364 16.58 -11.91 26.34
N VAL A 365 16.08 -11.01 25.50
CA VAL A 365 15.38 -11.33 24.23
C VAL A 365 16.31 -12.13 23.29
N ARG A 366 17.59 -11.69 23.17
CA ARG A 366 18.60 -12.42 22.39
C ARG A 366 18.87 -13.83 22.91
N ALA A 367 18.94 -14.00 24.23
CA ALA A 367 19.13 -15.32 24.84
C ALA A 367 17.96 -16.28 24.56
N LEU A 368 16.77 -15.75 24.26
CA LEU A 368 15.61 -16.54 23.81
C LEU A 368 15.61 -16.83 22.30
N GLY A 369 16.63 -16.37 21.57
CA GLY A 369 16.77 -16.59 20.13
C GLY A 369 15.97 -15.60 19.27
N MET A 370 15.44 -14.53 19.84
CA MET A 370 14.67 -13.52 19.13
C MET A 370 15.54 -12.32 18.73
N THR A 371 15.17 -11.64 17.64
CA THR A 371 15.64 -10.31 17.27
C THR A 371 14.90 -9.24 18.07
N PHE A 372 15.48 -8.02 18.19
CA PHE A 372 14.90 -6.95 18.98
C PHE A 372 14.53 -5.76 18.11
N GLY A 373 13.36 -5.19 18.34
CA GLY A 373 12.86 -3.98 17.70
C GLY A 373 12.47 -2.89 18.69
N LEU A 374 12.48 -1.65 18.21
CA LEU A 374 12.18 -0.48 19.01
C LEU A 374 11.23 0.47 18.26
N TRP A 375 10.25 1.02 18.97
CA TRP A 375 9.32 2.02 18.47
C TRP A 375 9.91 3.42 18.50
N PHE A 376 9.65 4.21 17.47
CA PHE A 376 9.90 5.64 17.38
C PHE A 376 8.73 6.34 16.69
N GLU A 377 8.45 7.58 17.09
CA GLU A 377 7.55 8.52 16.43
C GLU A 377 8.30 9.85 16.18
N PRO A 378 9.27 9.86 15.25
CA PRO A 378 10.24 10.95 15.19
C PRO A 378 9.69 12.24 14.56
N GLU A 379 8.56 12.18 13.87
CA GLU A 379 7.96 13.33 13.19
C GLU A 379 7.00 14.15 14.08
N MET A 380 6.82 13.73 15.35
CA MET A 380 5.87 14.34 16.29
C MET A 380 6.57 14.80 17.57
N ILE A 381 5.95 15.74 18.28
CA ILE A 381 6.46 16.33 19.51
C ILE A 381 5.32 16.65 20.46
N ASN A 382 5.49 16.37 21.76
CA ASN A 382 4.56 16.88 22.77
C ASN A 382 4.91 18.33 23.14
N PRO A 383 3.91 19.18 23.42
CA PRO A 383 4.16 20.47 24.07
C PRO A 383 4.93 20.34 25.38
N ASP A 384 4.64 19.29 26.17
CA ASP A 384 5.38 18.94 27.40
C ASP A 384 6.53 17.96 27.06
N SER A 385 7.53 18.46 26.35
CA SER A 385 8.83 17.80 26.15
C SER A 385 9.95 18.80 26.32
N ASP A 386 11.15 18.32 26.68
CA ASP A 386 12.33 19.17 26.84
C ASP A 386 12.72 19.81 25.50
N ILE A 387 12.57 19.06 24.42
CA ILE A 387 12.88 19.52 23.08
C ILE A 387 11.94 20.62 22.60
N HIS A 388 10.64 20.54 22.88
CA HIS A 388 9.69 21.60 22.54
C HIS A 388 9.96 22.88 23.38
N ARG A 389 10.27 22.74 24.66
CA ARG A 389 10.65 23.90 25.50
C ARG A 389 11.90 24.59 25.00
N ALA A 390 12.88 23.83 24.52
CA ALA A 390 14.13 24.37 23.99
C ALA A 390 13.96 24.96 22.58
N ASN A 391 13.11 24.38 21.75
CA ASN A 391 12.98 24.72 20.33
C ASN A 391 11.50 24.79 19.89
N PRO A 392 10.69 25.71 20.44
CA PRO A 392 9.26 25.76 20.12
C PRO A 392 8.99 26.02 18.63
N HIS A 393 9.92 26.68 17.92
CA HIS A 393 9.84 26.97 16.49
C HIS A 393 10.04 25.73 15.59
N TRP A 394 10.43 24.58 16.13
CA TRP A 394 10.52 23.33 15.40
C TRP A 394 9.14 22.70 15.14
N ALA A 395 8.12 23.08 15.90
CA ALA A 395 6.76 22.62 15.70
C ALA A 395 6.14 23.26 14.44
N LEU A 396 5.54 22.42 13.58
CA LEU A 396 4.82 22.86 12.39
C LEU A 396 3.45 23.45 12.79
N GLY A 397 3.10 24.61 12.21
CA GLY A 397 1.80 25.26 12.44
C GLY A 397 1.82 26.26 13.58
N SER A 398 0.65 26.77 13.98
CA SER A 398 0.50 27.77 15.03
C SER A 398 0.69 27.18 16.44
N GLU A 399 1.03 28.03 17.40
CA GLU A 399 1.23 27.60 18.79
C GLU A 399 -0.06 27.06 19.41
N ASP A 400 -1.19 27.67 19.11
CA ASP A 400 -2.54 27.37 19.63
C ASP A 400 -3.31 26.33 18.80
N GLN A 401 -2.63 25.60 17.89
CA GLN A 401 -3.26 24.59 17.04
C GLN A 401 -3.92 23.47 17.86
N THR A 402 -4.99 22.90 17.33
CA THR A 402 -5.60 21.69 17.89
C THR A 402 -4.59 20.55 17.88
N LEU A 403 -4.39 19.90 19.02
CA LEU A 403 -3.52 18.73 19.11
C LEU A 403 -4.22 17.47 18.58
N GLY A 404 -3.42 16.52 18.08
CA GLY A 404 -3.86 15.15 17.80
C GLY A 404 -3.04 14.19 18.66
N ARG A 405 -3.66 13.32 19.45
CA ARG A 405 -2.99 12.46 20.45
C ARG A 405 -2.04 13.27 21.39
N GLN A 406 -2.47 14.48 21.80
CA GLN A 406 -1.67 15.42 22.61
C GLN A 406 -0.37 15.89 21.94
N GLN A 407 -0.26 15.82 20.63
CA GLN A 407 0.96 16.07 19.88
C GLN A 407 0.83 17.23 18.91
N LYS A 408 1.97 17.85 18.59
CA LYS A 408 2.24 18.68 17.41
C LYS A 408 3.12 17.90 16.44
N ALA A 409 3.13 18.28 15.16
CA ALA A 409 4.10 17.77 14.20
C ALA A 409 5.39 18.59 14.24
N LEU A 410 6.53 17.93 14.03
CA LEU A 410 7.80 18.61 13.78
C LEU A 410 7.89 19.07 12.32
N ASN A 411 8.55 20.20 12.10
CA ASN A 411 8.82 20.72 10.76
C ASN A 411 10.02 19.97 10.13
N MET A 412 9.75 18.89 9.44
CA MET A 412 10.77 18.07 8.79
C MET A 412 11.45 18.77 7.60
N ALA A 413 10.92 19.89 7.12
CA ALA A 413 11.59 20.71 6.11
C ALA A 413 12.85 21.39 6.66
N LEU A 414 12.95 21.58 7.98
CA LEU A 414 14.11 22.18 8.65
C LEU A 414 15.28 21.19 8.75
N PRO A 415 16.48 21.51 8.24
CA PRO A 415 17.65 20.64 8.36
C PRO A 415 18.03 20.32 9.81
N GLU A 416 17.98 21.33 10.71
CA GLU A 416 18.34 21.18 12.13
C GLU A 416 17.41 20.19 12.87
N VAL A 417 16.13 20.08 12.48
CA VAL A 417 15.20 19.09 13.03
C VAL A 417 15.63 17.68 12.62
N ARG A 418 15.93 17.50 11.33
CA ARG A 418 16.38 16.20 10.81
C ARG A 418 17.73 15.78 11.39
N ASP A 419 18.66 16.72 11.56
CA ASP A 419 19.99 16.45 12.14
C ASP A 419 19.84 16.04 13.62
N PHE A 420 19.04 16.75 14.40
CA PHE A 420 18.74 16.38 15.79
C PHE A 420 18.15 14.96 15.88
N LEU A 421 17.10 14.67 15.11
CA LEU A 421 16.45 13.35 15.10
C LEU A 421 17.42 12.25 14.70
N TYR A 422 18.21 12.49 13.65
CA TYR A 422 19.22 11.56 13.20
C TYR A 422 20.25 11.28 14.31
N ASP A 423 20.78 12.31 14.97
CA ASP A 423 21.78 12.16 16.02
C ASP A 423 21.24 11.32 17.19
N ARG A 424 20.00 11.60 17.63
CA ARG A 424 19.33 10.85 18.70
C ARG A 424 19.08 9.38 18.33
N MET A 425 18.46 9.14 17.19
CA MET A 425 18.13 7.78 16.74
C MET A 425 19.39 6.98 16.45
N SER A 426 20.38 7.57 15.77
CA SER A 426 21.64 6.88 15.44
C SER A 426 22.47 6.54 16.66
N ALA A 427 22.45 7.38 17.72
CA ALA A 427 23.12 7.06 19.00
C ALA A 427 22.49 5.80 19.63
N ILE A 428 21.16 5.74 19.70
CA ILE A 428 20.45 4.56 20.24
C ILE A 428 20.75 3.31 19.43
N LEU A 429 20.78 3.40 18.10
CA LEU A 429 21.09 2.27 17.21
C LEU A 429 22.55 1.82 17.30
N ARG A 430 23.51 2.72 17.57
CA ARG A 430 24.93 2.35 17.78
C ARG A 430 25.16 1.69 19.13
N ASP A 431 24.46 2.17 20.17
CA ASP A 431 24.67 1.72 21.55
C ASP A 431 23.94 0.42 21.86
N ASN A 432 22.98 0.01 21.02
CA ASN A 432 22.10 -1.13 21.27
C ASN A 432 21.96 -2.03 20.05
N ASP A 433 21.85 -3.34 20.27
CA ASP A 433 21.67 -4.37 19.21
C ASP A 433 20.22 -4.41 18.77
N ILE A 434 19.83 -3.48 17.88
CA ILE A 434 18.47 -3.30 17.36
C ILE A 434 18.42 -3.70 15.90
N ASP A 435 17.50 -4.61 15.54
CA ASP A 435 17.29 -5.09 14.15
C ASP A 435 16.10 -4.45 13.45
N TYR A 436 15.25 -3.75 14.19
CA TYR A 436 13.96 -3.31 13.68
C TYR A 436 13.50 -2.01 14.35
N ILE A 437 12.92 -1.15 13.53
CA ILE A 437 12.24 0.08 13.96
C ILE A 437 10.78 0.01 13.54
N LYS A 438 9.86 0.24 14.50
CA LYS A 438 8.49 0.63 14.21
C LYS A 438 8.46 2.15 14.17
N TRP A 439 8.31 2.71 12.95
CA TRP A 439 8.26 4.15 12.70
C TRP A 439 6.81 4.61 12.65
N ASP A 440 6.37 5.31 13.67
CA ASP A 440 4.98 5.76 13.82
C ASP A 440 4.79 7.23 13.43
N HIS A 441 3.51 7.62 13.20
CA HIS A 441 3.09 8.96 12.82
C HIS A 441 1.61 9.16 13.22
N ASN A 442 1.35 9.57 14.47
CA ASN A 442 0.00 9.51 15.07
C ASN A 442 -0.83 10.79 14.91
N ARG A 443 -0.39 11.74 14.10
CA ARG A 443 -1.10 13.00 13.92
C ARG A 443 -1.18 13.40 12.45
N VAL A 444 -2.33 13.95 12.02
CA VAL A 444 -2.44 14.64 10.74
C VAL A 444 -1.63 15.93 10.73
N LEU A 445 -1.03 16.25 9.61
CA LEU A 445 -0.22 17.47 9.47
C LEU A 445 -1.13 18.70 9.37
N PRO A 446 -0.85 19.77 10.16
CA PRO A 446 -1.68 20.98 10.13
C PRO A 446 -1.44 21.81 8.86
N MET A 447 -0.23 21.75 8.32
CA MET A 447 0.21 22.51 7.12
C MET A 447 1.12 21.61 6.28
N PRO A 448 0.59 20.57 5.65
CA PRO A 448 1.41 19.67 4.87
C PRO A 448 1.86 20.36 3.58
N ASP A 449 3.15 20.26 3.28
CA ASP A 449 3.72 20.59 1.98
C ASP A 449 4.63 19.47 1.48
N ALA A 450 5.13 19.60 0.26
CA ALA A 450 6.00 18.58 -0.31
C ALA A 450 7.38 18.54 0.37
N ALA A 451 7.85 19.67 0.91
CA ALA A 451 9.12 19.77 1.64
C ALA A 451 9.08 18.95 2.94
N GLN A 452 7.95 18.95 3.65
CA GLN A 452 7.72 18.11 4.84
C GLN A 452 7.95 16.63 4.52
N THR A 453 7.32 16.13 3.46
CA THR A 453 7.45 14.72 3.04
C THR A 453 8.86 14.40 2.57
N ARG A 454 9.50 15.28 1.78
CA ARG A 454 10.89 15.12 1.37
C ARG A 454 11.85 15.10 2.56
N GLY A 455 11.56 15.91 3.59
CA GLY A 455 12.33 15.92 4.84
C GLY A 455 12.24 14.59 5.60
N SER A 456 11.05 14.03 5.74
CA SER A 456 10.84 12.71 6.35
C SER A 456 11.57 11.61 5.57
N TYR A 457 11.47 11.63 4.25
CA TYR A 457 12.21 10.71 3.38
C TYR A 457 13.73 10.81 3.57
N ALA A 458 14.26 12.03 3.59
CA ALA A 458 15.70 12.27 3.77
C ALA A 458 16.24 11.71 5.11
N LEU A 459 15.47 11.83 6.19
CA LEU A 459 15.85 11.25 7.49
C LEU A 459 15.87 9.71 7.43
N ILE A 460 14.82 9.09 6.86
CA ILE A 460 14.76 7.63 6.71
C ILE A 460 15.89 7.13 5.83
N ASP A 461 16.14 7.78 4.68
CA ASP A 461 17.19 7.39 3.73
C ASP A 461 18.58 7.49 4.37
N ARG A 462 18.85 8.52 5.20
CA ARG A 462 20.09 8.67 5.96
C ARG A 462 20.28 7.56 6.99
N LEU A 463 19.25 7.23 7.77
CA LEU A 463 19.30 6.14 8.74
C LEU A 463 19.52 4.79 8.06
N ARG A 464 18.87 4.53 6.94
CA ARG A 464 19.08 3.29 6.17
C ARG A 464 20.46 3.16 5.57
N ALA A 465 21.07 4.27 5.16
CA ALA A 465 22.44 4.26 4.63
C ALA A 465 23.45 3.83 5.71
N ASP A 466 23.27 4.33 6.94
CA ASP A 466 24.19 4.06 8.04
C ASP A 466 23.87 2.77 8.81
N PHE A 467 22.60 2.33 8.81
CA PHE A 467 22.13 1.11 9.48
C PHE A 467 21.38 0.19 8.49
N PRO A 468 22.04 -0.30 7.42
CA PRO A 468 21.39 -1.06 6.36
C PRO A 468 20.83 -2.42 6.80
N HIS A 469 21.23 -2.91 7.98
CA HIS A 469 20.72 -4.16 8.57
C HIS A 469 19.40 -3.98 9.33
N VAL A 470 19.02 -2.74 9.66
CA VAL A 470 17.79 -2.43 10.41
C VAL A 470 16.59 -2.42 9.45
N GLU A 471 15.60 -3.23 9.75
CA GLU A 471 14.32 -3.23 9.06
C GLU A 471 13.42 -2.13 9.64
N ILE A 472 12.72 -1.39 8.77
CA ILE A 472 11.81 -0.31 9.19
C ILE A 472 10.38 -0.67 8.81
N GLU A 473 9.46 -0.55 9.78
CA GLU A 473 8.01 -0.62 9.57
C GLU A 473 7.43 0.79 9.50
N SER A 474 6.59 1.06 8.50
CA SER A 474 5.73 2.23 8.47
C SER A 474 4.46 1.95 9.27
N CYS A 475 4.28 2.71 10.33
CA CYS A 475 3.02 2.85 11.07
C CYS A 475 2.60 4.33 11.00
N ALA A 476 1.32 4.61 10.98
CA ALA A 476 0.82 5.99 11.08
C ALA A 476 -0.61 5.98 11.66
N SER A 477 -0.73 5.75 12.97
CA SER A 477 -1.99 5.31 13.59
C SER A 477 -2.54 4.09 12.80
N GLY A 478 -1.80 3.00 12.84
CA GLY A 478 -2.07 1.88 11.95
C GLY A 478 -1.69 2.17 10.49
N GLY A 479 -2.62 1.94 9.58
CA GLY A 479 -2.44 2.03 8.14
C GLY A 479 -2.52 3.44 7.55
N GLY A 480 -2.27 4.49 8.33
CA GLY A 480 -2.43 5.87 7.87
C GLY A 480 -1.45 6.31 6.79
N ARG A 481 -0.29 5.67 6.65
CA ARG A 481 0.71 5.99 5.62
C ARG A 481 1.18 4.72 4.92
N ILE A 482 0.49 4.37 3.86
CA ILE A 482 0.77 3.20 3.02
C ILE A 482 0.72 3.61 1.56
N ASP A 483 1.86 3.59 0.91
CA ASP A 483 2.03 3.87 -0.51
C ASP A 483 3.41 3.37 -0.97
N PHE A 484 3.66 3.32 -2.28
CA PHE A 484 4.93 2.84 -2.79
C PHE A 484 6.10 3.80 -2.49
N GLY A 485 5.84 5.09 -2.21
CA GLY A 485 6.87 6.05 -1.82
C GLY A 485 7.46 5.73 -0.44
N ILE A 486 6.64 5.45 0.56
CA ILE A 486 7.15 5.01 1.87
C ILE A 486 7.75 3.61 1.81
N LEU A 487 7.17 2.70 0.99
CA LEU A 487 7.66 1.33 0.85
C LEU A 487 8.97 1.21 0.04
N GLN A 488 9.41 2.25 -0.67
CA GLN A 488 10.79 2.35 -1.15
C GLN A 488 11.79 2.44 0.01
N ARG A 489 11.34 2.86 1.19
CA ARG A 489 12.14 3.18 2.37
C ARG A 489 11.91 2.26 3.54
N THR A 490 10.80 1.54 3.53
CA THR A 490 10.40 0.63 4.61
C THR A 490 10.11 -0.76 4.08
N GLN A 491 10.16 -1.76 4.94
CA GLN A 491 10.00 -3.16 4.54
C GLN A 491 8.70 -3.79 5.03
N ARG A 492 7.97 -3.08 5.88
CA ARG A 492 6.73 -3.54 6.46
C ARG A 492 5.79 -2.37 6.68
N VAL A 493 4.50 -2.61 6.60
CA VAL A 493 3.46 -1.67 7.02
C VAL A 493 2.61 -2.31 8.11
N TRP A 494 2.29 -1.54 9.15
CA TRP A 494 1.24 -1.88 10.08
C TRP A 494 -0.09 -1.49 9.45
N LEU A 495 -0.85 -2.49 9.02
CA LEU A 495 -1.99 -2.27 8.12
C LEU A 495 -3.17 -1.58 8.81
N SER A 496 -3.32 -1.80 10.12
CA SER A 496 -4.35 -1.20 10.98
C SER A 496 -4.00 -1.40 12.45
N ASP A 497 -4.36 -0.45 13.31
CA ASP A 497 -4.32 -0.62 14.77
C ASP A 497 -5.48 -1.50 15.26
N SER A 498 -6.44 -1.84 14.42
CA SER A 498 -7.46 -2.82 14.77
C SER A 498 -6.87 -4.22 14.78
N ASN A 499 -6.80 -4.85 15.95
CA ASN A 499 -6.53 -6.27 16.11
C ASN A 499 -7.82 -7.13 16.19
N ASP A 500 -8.97 -6.53 15.85
CA ASP A 500 -10.21 -7.27 15.64
C ASP A 500 -10.10 -8.15 14.38
N ALA A 501 -10.10 -9.46 14.55
CA ALA A 501 -9.89 -10.38 13.44
C ALA A 501 -10.97 -10.28 12.35
N LEU A 502 -12.20 -9.89 12.69
CA LEU A 502 -13.27 -9.74 11.71
C LEU A 502 -13.06 -8.48 10.85
N GLU A 503 -12.62 -7.38 11.45
CA GLU A 503 -12.25 -6.17 10.70
C GLU A 503 -10.97 -6.42 9.88
N ARG A 504 -9.97 -7.10 10.47
CA ARG A 504 -8.72 -7.47 9.77
C ARG A 504 -8.98 -8.36 8.56
N LEU A 505 -9.92 -9.29 8.64
CA LEU A 505 -10.30 -10.12 7.49
C LEU A 505 -10.70 -9.26 6.28
N ARG A 506 -11.48 -8.19 6.49
CA ARG A 506 -11.90 -7.25 5.44
C ARG A 506 -10.76 -6.38 4.97
N ILE A 507 -10.07 -5.72 5.90
CA ILE A 507 -8.96 -4.81 5.61
C ILE A 507 -7.86 -5.53 4.80
N GLN A 508 -7.48 -6.74 5.21
CA GLN A 508 -6.44 -7.54 4.53
C GLN A 508 -6.87 -7.98 3.14
N HIS A 509 -8.12 -8.40 2.98
CA HIS A 509 -8.68 -8.81 1.70
C HIS A 509 -8.67 -7.66 0.69
N ASP A 510 -9.02 -6.44 1.12
CA ASP A 510 -9.09 -5.29 0.21
C ASP A 510 -7.70 -4.68 -0.03
N ALA A 511 -6.81 -4.69 0.96
CA ALA A 511 -5.41 -4.28 0.79
C ALA A 511 -4.63 -5.15 -0.21
N ALA A 512 -5.03 -6.43 -0.39
CA ALA A 512 -4.42 -7.33 -1.36
C ALA A 512 -4.54 -6.87 -2.83
N LEU A 513 -5.40 -5.91 -3.14
CA LEU A 513 -5.44 -5.26 -4.46
C LEU A 513 -4.16 -4.49 -4.79
N PHE A 514 -3.34 -4.13 -3.79
CA PHE A 514 -2.13 -3.33 -3.97
C PHE A 514 -0.90 -3.90 -3.27
N LEU A 515 -1.08 -4.68 -2.18
CA LEU A 515 0.00 -5.04 -1.27
C LEU A 515 0.22 -6.57 -1.21
N PRO A 516 1.50 -7.03 -1.28
CA PRO A 516 1.83 -8.44 -1.08
C PRO A 516 1.84 -8.83 0.41
N LEU A 517 1.78 -10.12 0.68
CA LEU A 517 1.89 -10.68 2.04
C LEU A 517 3.15 -10.22 2.77
N SER A 518 4.28 -10.21 2.08
CA SER A 518 5.61 -9.98 2.69
C SER A 518 5.75 -8.65 3.42
N VAL A 519 5.00 -7.61 2.99
CA VAL A 519 5.05 -6.28 3.61
C VAL A 519 3.93 -6.01 4.60
N THR A 520 2.86 -6.80 4.60
CA THR A 520 1.66 -6.53 5.41
C THR A 520 1.69 -7.26 6.74
N GLY A 521 1.75 -6.52 7.86
CA GLY A 521 1.68 -7.09 9.21
C GLY A 521 0.26 -7.46 9.65
N SER A 522 0.12 -8.60 10.33
CA SER A 522 -1.12 -9.02 10.97
C SER A 522 -0.83 -9.73 12.27
N HIS A 523 -1.46 -9.28 13.35
CA HIS A 523 -1.23 -9.81 14.69
C HIS A 523 -2.47 -10.48 15.27
N VAL A 524 -2.24 -11.46 16.12
CA VAL A 524 -3.25 -11.97 17.04
C VAL A 524 -3.34 -10.99 18.21
N GLY A 525 -4.44 -10.28 18.30
CA GLY A 525 -4.69 -9.30 19.36
C GLY A 525 -5.25 -9.91 20.65
N PRO A 526 -5.62 -9.09 21.67
CA PRO A 526 -6.22 -9.50 22.91
C PRO A 526 -7.54 -10.27 22.73
N ARG A 527 -7.90 -11.09 23.72
CA ARG A 527 -9.20 -11.82 23.73
C ARG A 527 -10.37 -10.85 23.64
N HIS A 528 -10.33 -9.77 24.42
CA HIS A 528 -11.20 -8.59 24.28
C HIS A 528 -10.48 -7.57 23.42
N CYS A 529 -10.91 -7.38 22.19
CA CYS A 529 -10.28 -6.42 21.31
C CYS A 529 -10.41 -4.99 21.86
N HIS A 530 -9.29 -4.28 22.01
CA HIS A 530 -9.26 -2.96 22.64
C HIS A 530 -9.93 -1.88 21.78
N THR A 531 -10.01 -2.06 20.46
CA THR A 531 -10.58 -1.07 19.54
C THR A 531 -12.05 -1.29 19.21
N SER A 532 -12.57 -2.51 19.38
CA SER A 532 -13.97 -2.86 19.04
C SER A 532 -14.77 -3.41 20.24
N GLY A 533 -14.10 -3.84 21.32
CA GLY A 533 -14.73 -4.53 22.44
C GLY A 533 -15.22 -5.97 22.11
N ARG A 534 -14.96 -6.45 20.88
CA ARG A 534 -15.42 -7.76 20.42
C ARG A 534 -14.57 -8.88 21.02
N VAL A 535 -15.21 -10.01 21.31
CA VAL A 535 -14.57 -11.25 21.74
C VAL A 535 -14.71 -12.28 20.64
N LEU A 536 -13.59 -12.73 20.09
CA LEU A 536 -13.54 -13.70 19.01
C LEU A 536 -12.74 -14.95 19.43
N ASP A 537 -13.11 -16.08 18.86
CA ASP A 537 -12.43 -17.36 19.08
C ASP A 537 -10.95 -17.30 18.69
N ILE A 538 -10.08 -17.95 19.49
CA ILE A 538 -8.64 -17.92 19.28
C ILE A 538 -8.22 -18.50 17.93
N SER A 539 -8.89 -19.57 17.45
CA SER A 539 -8.60 -20.16 16.15
C SER A 539 -8.90 -19.19 15.01
N PHE A 540 -10.01 -18.44 15.09
CA PHE A 540 -10.33 -17.40 14.08
C PHE A 540 -9.29 -16.29 14.09
N ARG A 541 -8.92 -15.77 15.27
CA ARG A 541 -7.87 -14.73 15.40
C ARG A 541 -6.54 -15.21 14.83
N ALA A 542 -6.14 -16.43 15.13
CA ALA A 542 -4.87 -17.00 14.68
C ALA A 542 -4.83 -17.19 13.15
N TRP A 543 -5.89 -17.75 12.54
CA TRP A 543 -5.93 -17.97 11.10
C TRP A 543 -6.07 -16.68 10.30
N VAL A 544 -6.72 -15.64 10.83
CA VAL A 544 -6.73 -14.31 10.20
C VAL A 544 -5.33 -13.70 10.25
N ALA A 545 -4.60 -13.80 11.35
CA ALA A 545 -3.23 -13.34 11.44
C ALA A 545 -2.29 -14.09 10.48
N ALA A 546 -2.50 -15.40 10.32
CA ALA A 546 -1.70 -16.25 9.44
C ALA A 546 -1.85 -15.95 7.94
N GLN A 547 -2.85 -15.17 7.54
CA GLN A 547 -2.99 -14.71 6.16
C GLN A 547 -1.88 -13.76 5.71
N ARG A 548 -1.18 -13.10 6.65
CA ARG A 548 -0.15 -12.08 6.35
C ARG A 548 1.14 -12.39 7.12
N HIS A 549 2.03 -11.41 7.22
CA HIS A 549 3.21 -11.52 8.07
C HIS A 549 2.77 -11.60 9.53
N MET A 550 2.67 -12.84 10.02
CA MET A 550 2.06 -13.20 11.29
C MET A 550 2.82 -12.66 12.50
N GLY A 551 2.08 -12.24 13.50
CA GLY A 551 2.61 -11.85 14.80
C GLY A 551 1.57 -11.90 15.91
N PHE A 552 1.98 -11.40 17.07
CA PHE A 552 1.17 -11.30 18.28
C PHE A 552 1.26 -9.89 18.86
N GLU A 553 0.15 -9.40 19.38
CA GLU A 553 0.07 -8.13 20.08
C GLU A 553 -1.01 -8.22 21.16
N MET A 554 -0.73 -8.99 22.20
CA MET A 554 -1.59 -9.21 23.37
C MET A 554 -0.73 -9.61 24.57
N ASP A 555 -1.31 -9.59 25.75
CA ASP A 555 -0.65 -10.12 26.94
C ASP A 555 -0.65 -11.67 26.95
N PRO A 556 0.49 -12.33 26.72
CA PRO A 556 0.54 -13.78 26.66
C PRO A 556 0.36 -14.46 28.04
N ARG A 557 0.33 -13.67 29.13
CA ARG A 557 0.07 -14.16 30.49
C ARG A 557 -1.42 -14.46 30.71
N GLU A 558 -2.31 -13.87 29.90
CA GLU A 558 -3.77 -14.08 29.95
C GLU A 558 -4.25 -15.32 29.17
N LEU A 559 -3.36 -15.95 28.40
CA LEU A 559 -3.72 -17.10 27.60
C LEU A 559 -3.93 -18.34 28.47
N ASP A 560 -5.01 -19.06 28.23
CA ASP A 560 -5.23 -20.41 28.79
C ASP A 560 -4.48 -21.49 27.98
N ALA A 561 -4.49 -22.72 28.50
CA ALA A 561 -3.78 -23.86 27.88
C ALA A 561 -4.29 -24.19 26.46
N HIS A 562 -5.59 -24.00 26.20
CA HIS A 562 -6.17 -24.22 24.89
C HIS A 562 -5.71 -23.15 23.88
N GLU A 563 -5.76 -21.90 24.26
CA GLU A 563 -5.29 -20.79 23.42
C GLU A 563 -3.80 -20.93 23.09
N VAL A 564 -2.97 -21.29 24.07
CA VAL A 564 -1.54 -21.56 23.84
C VAL A 564 -1.35 -22.71 22.83
N ALA A 565 -2.10 -23.78 22.93
CA ALA A 565 -2.00 -24.89 22.01
C ALA A 565 -2.37 -24.50 20.58
N VAL A 566 -3.49 -23.79 20.38
CA VAL A 566 -3.93 -23.32 19.08
C VAL A 566 -2.91 -22.36 18.46
N LEU A 567 -2.40 -21.38 19.22
CA LEU A 567 -1.41 -20.44 18.72
C LEU A 567 -0.10 -21.11 18.33
N THR A 568 0.36 -22.09 19.14
CA THR A 568 1.58 -22.86 18.84
C THR A 568 1.42 -23.66 17.55
N GLU A 569 0.27 -24.33 17.35
CA GLU A 569 -0.04 -25.09 16.15
C GLU A 569 -0.08 -24.21 14.89
N VAL A 570 -0.85 -23.12 14.93
CA VAL A 570 -0.97 -22.21 13.78
C VAL A 570 0.37 -21.54 13.46
N THR A 571 1.14 -21.16 14.48
CA THR A 571 2.48 -20.60 14.30
C THR A 571 3.45 -21.59 13.66
N ALA A 572 3.41 -22.86 14.09
CA ALA A 572 4.22 -23.91 13.48
C ALA A 572 3.85 -24.14 12.02
N TRP A 573 2.55 -24.17 11.71
CA TRP A 573 2.05 -24.26 10.35
C TRP A 573 2.53 -23.06 9.51
N TRP A 574 2.41 -21.84 10.04
CA TRP A 574 2.84 -20.62 9.33
C TRP A 574 4.34 -20.65 9.03
N LYS A 575 5.17 -21.01 10.01
CA LYS A 575 6.63 -21.17 9.83
C LYS A 575 7.00 -22.20 8.77
N ALA A 576 6.25 -23.30 8.69
CA ALA A 576 6.49 -24.34 7.68
C ALA A 576 6.11 -23.91 6.25
N ASN A 577 5.28 -22.84 6.12
CA ASN A 577 4.77 -22.38 4.83
C ASN A 577 5.25 -20.98 4.42
N ARG A 578 5.73 -20.16 5.34
CA ARG A 578 6.06 -18.74 5.11
C ARG A 578 7.04 -18.50 3.96
N ASP A 579 8.00 -19.39 3.72
CA ASP A 579 9.05 -19.20 2.71
C ASP A 579 8.47 -19.11 1.29
N TRP A 580 7.47 -19.91 0.98
CA TRP A 580 6.79 -19.79 -0.28
C TRP A 580 5.66 -18.75 -0.23
N MET A 581 4.95 -18.62 0.92
CA MET A 581 3.84 -17.69 1.07
C MET A 581 4.30 -16.23 0.93
N GLN A 582 5.48 -15.87 1.43
CA GLN A 582 5.99 -14.50 1.30
C GLN A 582 6.24 -14.06 -0.15
N ARG A 583 6.33 -15.03 -1.07
CA ARG A 583 6.44 -14.80 -2.51
C ARG A 583 5.15 -15.09 -3.27
N ALA A 584 4.13 -15.62 -2.60
CA ALA A 584 2.86 -16.00 -3.21
C ALA A 584 2.10 -14.80 -3.77
N ASP A 585 1.34 -15.05 -4.83
CA ASP A 585 0.30 -14.15 -5.32
C ASP A 585 -0.94 -14.28 -4.43
N ILE A 586 -1.47 -13.18 -3.96
CA ILE A 586 -2.76 -13.15 -3.26
C ILE A 586 -3.85 -12.89 -4.29
N LEU A 587 -4.74 -13.85 -4.42
CA LEU A 587 -5.86 -13.83 -5.35
C LEU A 587 -7.17 -13.77 -4.57
N ARG A 588 -7.91 -12.69 -4.71
CA ARG A 588 -9.25 -12.56 -4.12
C ARG A 588 -10.21 -13.48 -4.86
N LEU A 589 -11.05 -14.20 -4.13
CA LEU A 589 -12.01 -15.12 -4.74
C LEU A 589 -13.40 -14.48 -4.81
N ASP A 590 -14.10 -14.72 -5.91
CA ASP A 590 -15.50 -14.31 -6.08
C ASP A 590 -16.39 -15.32 -5.34
N SER A 591 -17.01 -14.92 -4.24
CA SER A 591 -17.93 -15.75 -3.48
C SER A 591 -19.38 -15.45 -3.85
N ALA A 592 -20.16 -16.51 -4.09
CA ALA A 592 -21.60 -16.40 -4.29
C ALA A 592 -22.35 -16.13 -2.96
N ASP A 593 -21.69 -16.29 -1.83
CA ASP A 593 -22.19 -15.96 -0.49
C ASP A 593 -21.49 -14.70 0.01
N VAL A 594 -22.19 -13.58 0.10
CA VAL A 594 -21.65 -12.29 0.57
C VAL A 594 -21.14 -12.33 2.02
N ALA A 595 -21.57 -13.35 2.79
CA ALA A 595 -21.09 -13.57 4.14
C ALA A 595 -19.68 -14.21 4.19
N VAL A 596 -19.16 -14.67 3.05
CA VAL A 596 -17.85 -15.34 2.94
C VAL A 596 -16.86 -14.43 2.22
N ILE A 597 -15.81 -14.05 2.92
CA ILE A 597 -14.65 -13.34 2.41
C ILE A 597 -13.54 -14.37 2.20
N ALA A 598 -13.09 -14.52 0.97
CA ALA A 598 -12.12 -15.57 0.64
C ALA A 598 -10.99 -15.07 -0.25
N GLU A 599 -9.81 -15.57 0.01
CA GLU A 599 -8.62 -15.37 -0.80
C GLU A 599 -7.86 -16.69 -0.99
N GLN A 600 -7.10 -16.77 -2.06
CA GLN A 600 -6.19 -17.86 -2.36
C GLN A 600 -4.77 -17.29 -2.48
N GLN A 601 -3.84 -17.83 -1.72
CA GLN A 601 -2.42 -17.53 -1.88
C GLN A 601 -1.80 -18.64 -2.72
N MET A 602 -1.21 -18.28 -3.85
CA MET A 602 -0.71 -19.20 -4.86
C MET A 602 0.80 -19.06 -5.00
N ALA A 603 1.54 -20.16 -4.91
CA ALA A 603 2.96 -20.17 -5.24
C ALA A 603 3.18 -19.78 -6.70
N GLU A 604 4.26 -19.05 -6.99
CA GLU A 604 4.60 -18.55 -8.35
C GLU A 604 4.65 -19.65 -9.40
N ASP A 605 5.13 -20.85 -9.03
CA ASP A 605 5.22 -22.04 -9.87
C ASP A 605 3.93 -22.86 -9.93
N LYS A 606 2.88 -22.41 -9.26
CA LYS A 606 1.58 -23.08 -9.13
C LYS A 606 1.62 -24.48 -8.53
N SER A 607 2.72 -24.85 -7.89
CA SER A 607 2.90 -26.17 -7.25
C SER A 607 2.03 -26.37 -6.03
N ARG A 608 1.67 -25.27 -5.34
CA ARG A 608 0.88 -25.28 -4.11
C ARG A 608 0.10 -24.01 -3.92
N PHE A 609 -0.95 -24.09 -3.10
CA PHE A 609 -1.73 -22.95 -2.68
C PHE A 609 -2.35 -23.17 -1.30
N VAL A 610 -2.81 -22.09 -0.69
CA VAL A 610 -3.69 -22.10 0.48
C VAL A 610 -4.87 -21.18 0.24
N VAL A 611 -6.08 -21.63 0.58
CA VAL A 611 -7.31 -20.84 0.56
C VAL A 611 -7.70 -20.53 1.99
N PHE A 612 -7.91 -19.25 2.28
CA PHE A 612 -8.53 -18.76 3.50
C PHE A 612 -9.94 -18.30 3.19
N ALA A 613 -10.95 -18.95 3.78
CA ALA A 613 -12.35 -18.59 3.61
C ALA A 613 -12.97 -18.25 4.96
N GLY A 614 -13.04 -16.95 5.25
CA GLY A 614 -13.60 -16.41 6.49
C GLY A 614 -15.09 -16.14 6.37
N LYS A 615 -15.86 -16.64 7.33
CA LYS A 615 -17.29 -16.36 7.41
C LYS A 615 -17.55 -15.13 8.28
N ALA A 616 -17.77 -13.99 7.63
CA ALA A 616 -17.89 -12.70 8.28
C ALA A 616 -19.30 -12.38 8.84
N ALA A 617 -20.31 -13.17 8.44
CA ALA A 617 -21.69 -12.94 8.85
C ALA A 617 -22.51 -14.24 8.70
N THR A 618 -23.76 -14.22 9.13
CA THR A 618 -24.72 -15.30 8.83
C THR A 618 -25.10 -15.25 7.35
N SER A 619 -25.00 -16.40 6.67
CA SER A 619 -25.42 -16.53 5.27
C SER A 619 -26.93 -16.38 5.13
N ALA A 620 -27.37 -15.71 4.08
CA ALA A 620 -28.77 -15.74 3.65
C ALA A 620 -29.15 -17.10 3.04
N GLN A 621 -28.17 -17.93 2.71
CA GLN A 621 -28.34 -19.22 2.06
C GLN A 621 -28.37 -20.35 3.09
N ILE A 622 -29.23 -21.32 2.90
CA ILE A 622 -29.38 -22.47 3.80
C ILE A 622 -28.19 -23.44 3.71
N ALA A 623 -27.56 -23.55 2.54
CA ALA A 623 -26.43 -24.43 2.28
C ALA A 623 -25.22 -23.63 1.78
N PRO A 624 -23.98 -24.05 2.17
CA PRO A 624 -22.77 -23.45 1.60
C PRO A 624 -22.73 -23.54 0.08
N ARG A 625 -22.28 -22.48 -0.57
CA ARG A 625 -22.05 -22.46 -2.02
C ARG A 625 -20.64 -22.90 -2.34
N PRO A 626 -20.40 -23.57 -3.48
CA PRO A 626 -19.04 -23.87 -3.90
C PRO A 626 -18.22 -22.58 -4.10
N LEU A 627 -17.01 -22.58 -3.58
CA LEU A 627 -16.03 -21.53 -3.77
C LEU A 627 -15.12 -21.91 -4.93
N ARG A 628 -15.17 -21.15 -6.02
CA ARG A 628 -14.31 -21.36 -7.18
C ARG A 628 -12.91 -20.85 -6.92
N LEU A 629 -11.91 -21.65 -7.22
CA LEU A 629 -10.52 -21.25 -7.17
C LEU A 629 -10.10 -20.57 -8.48
N THR A 630 -8.90 -20.01 -8.51
CA THR A 630 -8.40 -19.32 -9.70
C THR A 630 -6.90 -19.52 -9.90
N GLY A 631 -6.38 -19.27 -11.10
CA GLY A 631 -4.96 -19.28 -11.39
C GLY A 631 -4.30 -20.66 -11.48
N LEU A 632 -5.03 -21.75 -11.27
CA LEU A 632 -4.52 -23.12 -11.35
C LEU A 632 -4.19 -23.53 -12.79
N GLU A 633 -3.37 -24.57 -12.94
CA GLU A 633 -3.19 -25.23 -14.24
C GLU A 633 -4.38 -26.15 -14.51
N ALA A 634 -5.14 -25.89 -15.55
CA ALA A 634 -6.41 -26.57 -15.84
C ALA A 634 -6.28 -28.11 -15.90
N ALA A 635 -5.25 -28.62 -16.57
CA ALA A 635 -5.02 -30.04 -16.78
C ALA A 635 -4.31 -30.74 -15.58
N ALA A 636 -3.75 -29.98 -14.64
CA ALA A 636 -3.05 -30.56 -13.49
C ALA A 636 -4.02 -31.10 -12.46
N MET A 637 -3.60 -32.16 -11.77
CA MET A 637 -4.30 -32.69 -10.58
C MET A 637 -3.74 -32.03 -9.34
N TYR A 638 -4.63 -31.68 -8.42
CA TYR A 638 -4.29 -31.10 -7.11
C TYR A 638 -4.90 -31.93 -6.00
N ARG A 639 -4.09 -32.29 -5.01
CA ARG A 639 -4.57 -32.85 -3.75
C ARG A 639 -4.91 -31.70 -2.81
N ILE A 640 -6.18 -31.60 -2.41
CA ILE A 640 -6.68 -30.57 -1.51
C ILE A 640 -7.08 -31.17 -0.15
N ALA A 641 -6.83 -30.45 0.94
CA ALA A 641 -7.18 -30.87 2.29
C ALA A 641 -7.63 -29.68 3.15
N LEU A 642 -8.69 -29.86 3.91
CA LEU A 642 -9.07 -28.93 4.96
C LEU A 642 -8.19 -29.20 6.20
N ILE A 643 -7.33 -28.25 6.56
CA ILE A 643 -6.33 -28.46 7.61
C ILE A 643 -6.88 -28.23 9.02
N ASN A 644 -7.85 -27.36 9.18
CA ASN A 644 -8.51 -27.04 10.46
C ASN A 644 -9.91 -27.68 10.59
N ARG A 645 -10.08 -28.90 10.07
CA ARG A 645 -11.36 -29.64 10.05
C ARG A 645 -11.96 -29.87 11.42
N ASP A 646 -11.13 -29.99 12.46
CA ASP A 646 -11.54 -30.27 13.83
C ASP A 646 -12.32 -29.11 14.47
N THR A 647 -12.28 -27.91 13.85
CA THR A 647 -13.08 -26.74 14.24
C THR A 647 -14.51 -26.76 13.67
N ALA A 648 -14.90 -27.81 12.92
CA ALA A 648 -16.24 -27.94 12.39
C ALA A 648 -17.27 -28.03 13.53
N PRO A 649 -18.29 -27.13 13.55
CA PRO A 649 -19.26 -27.13 14.65
C PRO A 649 -20.16 -28.38 14.63
N GLY A 650 -20.65 -28.81 15.80
CA GLY A 650 -21.53 -29.96 15.92
C GLY A 650 -22.85 -29.87 15.12
N LEU A 651 -23.27 -28.64 14.73
CA LEU A 651 -24.41 -28.44 13.83
C LEU A 651 -24.06 -28.73 12.36
N SER A 652 -22.80 -28.86 12.00
CA SER A 652 -22.36 -29.30 10.67
C SER A 652 -22.55 -30.81 10.50
N ARG A 653 -23.76 -31.24 10.17
CA ARG A 653 -24.15 -32.66 10.15
C ARG A 653 -23.89 -33.36 8.82
N GLY A 654 -23.59 -32.64 7.74
CA GLY A 654 -23.34 -33.25 6.43
C GLY A 654 -22.14 -34.19 6.41
N THR A 655 -22.13 -35.14 5.49
CA THR A 655 -21.03 -36.08 5.23
C THR A 655 -20.01 -35.50 4.23
N GLN A 656 -19.77 -34.22 4.28
CA GLN A 656 -18.87 -33.50 3.38
C GLN A 656 -17.45 -34.08 3.49
N ALA A 657 -16.89 -34.49 2.33
CA ALA A 657 -15.67 -35.28 2.26
C ALA A 657 -14.44 -34.61 2.89
N LEU A 658 -14.27 -33.31 2.75
CA LEU A 658 -13.13 -32.57 3.32
C LEU A 658 -13.09 -32.60 4.87
N LYS A 659 -14.17 -32.95 5.55
CA LYS A 659 -14.18 -33.16 7.01
C LYS A 659 -13.39 -34.36 7.43
N SER A 660 -13.20 -35.35 6.53
CA SER A 660 -12.61 -36.65 6.86
C SER A 660 -11.39 -37.04 6.02
N GLN A 661 -11.27 -36.51 4.79
CA GLN A 661 -10.22 -36.91 3.85
C GLN A 661 -9.77 -35.77 2.92
N ALA A 662 -8.58 -35.92 2.35
CA ALA A 662 -8.14 -35.10 1.23
C ALA A 662 -8.80 -35.59 -0.07
N LEU A 663 -8.94 -34.68 -1.02
CA LEU A 663 -9.50 -34.97 -2.36
C LEU A 663 -8.47 -34.67 -3.45
N GLU A 664 -8.49 -35.44 -4.50
CA GLU A 664 -7.66 -35.22 -5.71
C GLU A 664 -8.58 -34.76 -6.84
N LEU A 665 -8.41 -33.51 -7.25
CA LEU A 665 -9.28 -32.83 -8.21
C LEU A 665 -8.46 -32.09 -9.27
N SER A 666 -8.95 -32.06 -10.51
CA SER A 666 -8.29 -31.28 -11.55
C SER A 666 -8.40 -29.78 -11.31
N GLY A 667 -7.42 -29.03 -11.80
CA GLY A 667 -7.47 -27.56 -11.81
C GLY A 667 -8.73 -27.05 -12.52
N THR A 668 -9.14 -27.71 -13.61
CA THR A 668 -10.41 -27.40 -14.32
C THR A 668 -11.61 -27.50 -13.38
N TYR A 669 -11.75 -28.61 -12.63
CA TYR A 669 -12.87 -28.77 -11.70
C TYR A 669 -12.85 -27.70 -10.61
N LEU A 670 -11.69 -27.46 -10.00
CA LEU A 670 -11.50 -26.47 -8.93
C LEU A 670 -11.81 -25.04 -9.37
N MET A 671 -11.47 -24.68 -10.60
CA MET A 671 -11.73 -23.34 -11.14
C MET A 671 -13.17 -23.19 -11.68
N HIS A 672 -13.77 -24.23 -12.23
CA HIS A 672 -15.10 -24.15 -12.86
C HIS A 672 -16.22 -24.43 -11.86
N THR A 673 -16.11 -25.51 -11.09
CA THR A 673 -17.12 -25.94 -10.10
C THR A 673 -16.79 -25.45 -8.70
N GLY A 674 -15.52 -25.54 -8.30
CA GLY A 674 -15.04 -25.09 -7.00
C GLY A 674 -15.15 -26.16 -5.91
N VAL A 675 -14.95 -25.71 -4.66
CA VAL A 675 -14.92 -26.54 -3.45
C VAL A 675 -16.07 -26.13 -2.54
N THR A 676 -16.89 -27.10 -2.14
CA THR A 676 -17.89 -26.88 -1.09
C THR A 676 -17.23 -27.06 0.27
N LEU A 677 -17.24 -26.01 1.08
CA LEU A 677 -16.73 -26.02 2.44
C LEU A 677 -17.82 -26.51 3.41
N PRO A 678 -17.43 -27.07 4.59
CA PRO A 678 -18.41 -27.43 5.60
C PRO A 678 -19.24 -26.23 6.06
N TRP A 679 -20.47 -26.48 6.51
CA TRP A 679 -21.25 -25.44 7.16
C TRP A 679 -20.55 -24.95 8.44
N SER A 680 -20.59 -23.64 8.71
CA SER A 680 -20.02 -23.05 9.93
C SER A 680 -20.88 -21.90 10.48
N PHE A 681 -20.62 -21.56 11.74
CA PHE A 681 -21.07 -20.30 12.32
C PHE A 681 -20.34 -19.09 11.69
N PRO A 682 -20.82 -17.85 11.86
CA PRO A 682 -20.02 -16.65 11.68
C PRO A 682 -18.74 -16.68 12.54
N ASP A 683 -17.81 -15.81 12.21
CA ASP A 683 -16.52 -15.65 12.92
C ASP A 683 -15.70 -16.97 12.97
N ARG A 684 -15.68 -17.66 11.83
CA ARG A 684 -14.90 -18.89 11.59
C ARG A 684 -14.12 -18.75 10.29
N MET A 685 -12.99 -19.45 10.25
CA MET A 685 -12.11 -19.56 9.09
C MET A 685 -11.99 -21.00 8.66
N TRP A 686 -12.19 -21.27 7.37
CA TRP A 686 -11.76 -22.53 6.76
C TRP A 686 -10.44 -22.30 6.03
N VAL A 687 -9.50 -23.22 6.23
CA VAL A 687 -8.17 -23.19 5.60
C VAL A 687 -7.97 -24.46 4.80
N VAL A 688 -7.89 -24.30 3.47
CA VAL A 688 -7.72 -25.42 2.53
C VAL A 688 -6.35 -25.32 1.88
N GLU A 689 -5.49 -26.29 2.14
CA GLU A 689 -4.24 -26.45 1.39
C GLU A 689 -4.47 -27.23 0.09
N GLY A 690 -3.72 -26.87 -0.96
CA GLY A 690 -3.66 -27.60 -2.20
C GLY A 690 -2.22 -27.82 -2.67
N ARG A 691 -1.93 -29.01 -3.17
CA ARG A 691 -0.63 -29.37 -3.76
C ARG A 691 -0.83 -30.06 -5.08
N LYS A 692 -0.09 -29.62 -6.09
CA LYS A 692 -0.04 -30.25 -7.41
C LYS A 692 0.60 -31.63 -7.27
N LEU A 693 0.00 -32.65 -7.93
CA LEU A 693 0.46 -34.03 -7.95
C LEU A 693 1.46 -34.28 -9.07
#